data_c130c51c539a623c89a6b1d5b1630013
#
_entry.id   c130c51c539a623c89a6b1d5b1630013
#
_cell.length_a   1.000
_cell.length_b   1.000
_cell.length_c   1.000
_cell.angle_alpha   90.00
_cell.angle_beta   90.00
_cell.angle_gamma   90.00
#
_symmetry.space_group_name_H-M   'P 1'
#
loop_
_entity.id
_entity.type
_entity.pdbx_description
1 polymer ?
#
loop_
_entity_poly.entity_id
_entity_poly.type
_entity_poly.pdbx_seq_one_letter_code
_entity_poly.pdbx_strand_id
1 'polypeptide(L)'
;MLPLAVALFYAFALFLFASWAEGDSHPVLKQRLRPPAYALALAVYCTSWTYYGAVGSAVADGWSYLPIYLGPVLVFVVAHPFLRRLIDAVKTDGANSISEFIGGRFGNSQGVAALVTILALLGSIPYLALQLRSLGTTYALIAGTQAGPLTIGFAAALLALFAMIYGTRRYEAGSRNDAILFAVSFESVLKLGALLVAGFIAVLLLAKAPEGAAQAGIAELSANFAPSRIGIDFFVITFLSMAAIVCLPRQFYVTVIEARSSADITAARWPFVIYMLLTLLVVLPISAAGMALLPGDSRPDLFVLQLPLSHGWTGAALLIFLGGFSAATAMALVETIALSTMVSNDLIAPFLVRSRRFEGEGNLGRVLLTTRRAAIAGIMGAALAWALGMGDSQRLASIGLVAFAAMAQFAPALVMAVMGGNRDALAAKASLGAGLLVWIYTLALPQLASPAMLRWMEASAFNPHALFGIDGLSPISHGTIWSLGANIAVFALMTMRRVQPHAFPALLRMPGPSAAVVSNVGELKALAARFVGPEVTAETFAGVEESRPIDRAHRRRAERLIASVVGVPSARAFVSSALYGSNLTHEEVARILDDTGQSLRFSKGLLASILENIDQGVSLVDRDLNLVAWNGRYLEMFHYPPGLVRVGAPVAELVRYNAERGECGPGEVEAHIERRLQHMRRGQAHSFKRVRPDGRIVKTVGGPMPGGGYVMSFTDVTAEEQAIAALEKARAELEMRIEDRTSELRAANVALAEADAEKTRFLAAASHDLLQPLHAARLFSAALGRDLSGSAREVLGKLDRSIQSAEALLRSLLDISKLDAGGISPNAQPLQIRPLLAALVETMRPLALEKGLDIRLGPGDATVETDPGLLRSIVQNFLSNAIRYTQAGGIVVGVRRRGSRARIDVIDTGPGIAEEKYSVIFREFERLPNASEGGIGLGLAIVERTARLLGGRVSLRSKVGKGSRFSIALPVSLARVG
;
A
#
# COMPACT_ATOMS: atom_id res chain seq x y z
N MET A 1 5.83 -22.30 -28.62
CA MET A 1 5.48 -21.00 -29.24
C MET A 1 4.32 -20.30 -28.54
N LEU A 2 3.18 -20.99 -28.26
CA LEU A 2 2.01 -20.34 -27.62
C LEU A 2 2.31 -19.68 -26.26
N PRO A 3 3.03 -20.29 -25.29
CA PRO A 3 3.33 -19.65 -24.01
C PRO A 3 4.15 -18.36 -24.13
N LEU A 4 5.09 -18.33 -25.08
CA LEU A 4 5.88 -17.14 -25.37
C LEU A 4 5.02 -16.01 -25.97
N ALA A 5 4.14 -16.34 -26.90
CA ALA A 5 3.22 -15.38 -27.51
C ALA A 5 2.27 -14.79 -26.46
N VAL A 6 1.76 -15.60 -25.54
CA VAL A 6 0.90 -15.17 -24.41
C VAL A 6 1.67 -14.26 -23.46
N ALA A 7 2.92 -14.61 -23.11
CA ALA A 7 3.76 -13.77 -22.24
C ALA A 7 4.12 -12.41 -22.89
N LEU A 8 4.42 -12.41 -24.20
CA LEU A 8 4.70 -11.18 -24.95
C LEU A 8 3.45 -10.32 -25.11
N PHE A 9 2.30 -10.92 -25.43
CA PHE A 9 1.02 -10.21 -25.47
C PHE A 9 0.68 -9.57 -24.13
N TYR A 10 0.88 -10.30 -23.05
CA TYR A 10 0.70 -9.76 -21.69
C TYR A 10 1.64 -8.59 -21.42
N ALA A 11 2.94 -8.72 -21.72
CA ALA A 11 3.90 -7.63 -21.54
C ALA A 11 3.52 -6.40 -22.36
N PHE A 12 3.01 -6.59 -23.59
CA PHE A 12 2.50 -5.51 -24.43
C PHE A 12 1.23 -4.88 -23.85
N ALA A 13 0.28 -5.69 -23.36
CA ALA A 13 -0.93 -5.19 -22.69
C ALA A 13 -0.61 -4.38 -21.43
N LEU A 14 0.34 -4.86 -20.63
CA LEU A 14 0.84 -4.16 -19.44
C LEU A 14 1.49 -2.81 -19.84
N PHE A 15 2.26 -2.82 -20.95
CA PHE A 15 2.84 -1.59 -21.51
C PHE A 15 1.76 -0.57 -21.90
N LEU A 16 0.73 -1.00 -22.62
CA LEU A 16 -0.39 -0.12 -23.01
C LEU A 16 -1.13 0.43 -21.78
N PHE A 17 -1.36 -0.43 -20.80
CA PHE A 17 -2.04 -0.03 -19.56
C PHE A 17 -1.22 0.97 -18.74
N ALA A 18 0.09 0.76 -18.61
CA ALA A 18 0.99 1.69 -17.95
C ALA A 18 1.07 3.04 -18.70
N SER A 19 1.11 3.01 -20.04
CA SER A 19 1.08 4.22 -20.87
C SER A 19 -0.24 4.99 -20.76
N TRP A 20 -1.37 4.27 -20.68
CA TRP A 20 -2.67 4.89 -20.39
C TRP A 20 -2.68 5.54 -19.01
N ALA A 21 -2.12 4.89 -17.99
CA ALA A 21 -2.05 5.41 -16.63
C ALA A 21 -1.21 6.70 -16.54
N GLU A 22 -0.16 6.83 -17.36
CA GLU A 22 0.72 8.02 -17.40
C GLU A 22 0.09 9.20 -18.15
N GLY A 23 -0.71 8.96 -19.18
CA GLY A 23 -1.33 10.01 -19.98
C GLY A 23 -2.33 10.86 -19.19
N ASP A 24 -2.61 12.08 -19.64
CA ASP A 24 -3.58 12.99 -18.98
C ASP A 24 -5.05 12.65 -19.25
N SER A 25 -5.33 11.56 -19.97
CA SER A 25 -6.67 11.08 -20.24
C SER A 25 -7.38 10.62 -18.96
N HIS A 26 -8.64 11.03 -18.78
CA HIS A 26 -9.53 10.61 -17.70
C HIS A 26 -9.03 10.86 -16.26
N PRO A 27 -8.66 12.09 -15.86
CA PRO A 27 -8.09 12.38 -14.56
C PRO A 27 -9.01 11.99 -13.38
N VAL A 28 -10.32 12.19 -13.53
CA VAL A 28 -11.33 11.84 -12.51
C VAL A 28 -11.38 10.32 -12.27
N LEU A 29 -11.31 9.51 -13.34
CA LEU A 29 -11.30 8.06 -13.24
C LEU A 29 -10.04 7.56 -12.54
N LYS A 30 -8.87 8.11 -12.91
CA LYS A 30 -7.59 7.77 -12.27
C LYS A 30 -7.59 8.14 -10.80
N GLN A 31 -8.12 9.30 -10.42
CA GLN A 31 -8.23 9.71 -9.03
C GLN A 31 -9.11 8.77 -8.21
N ARG A 32 -10.22 8.28 -8.78
CA ARG A 32 -11.11 7.29 -8.14
C ARG A 32 -10.47 5.91 -8.03
N LEU A 33 -9.73 5.48 -9.04
CA LEU A 33 -9.10 4.14 -9.08
C LEU A 33 -7.81 4.07 -8.26
N ARG A 34 -7.19 5.20 -7.93
CA ARG A 34 -5.90 5.23 -7.25
C ARG A 34 -5.90 4.58 -5.85
N PRO A 35 -6.88 4.81 -4.95
CA PRO A 35 -6.89 4.15 -3.65
C PRO A 35 -6.97 2.62 -3.73
N PRO A 36 -7.87 1.99 -4.52
CA PRO A 36 -7.83 0.55 -4.69
C PRO A 36 -6.56 0.06 -5.43
N ALA A 37 -6.03 0.83 -6.38
CA ALA A 37 -4.78 0.50 -7.04
C ALA A 37 -3.60 0.50 -6.06
N TYR A 38 -3.52 1.47 -5.15
CA TYR A 38 -2.51 1.49 -4.10
C TYR A 38 -2.62 0.26 -3.18
N ALA A 39 -3.82 -0.10 -2.76
CA ALA A 39 -4.04 -1.27 -1.92
C ALA A 39 -3.62 -2.58 -2.60
N LEU A 40 -3.93 -2.72 -3.90
CA LEU A 40 -3.53 -3.87 -4.71
C LEU A 40 -2.03 -3.88 -5.02
N ALA A 41 -1.43 -2.71 -5.22
CA ALA A 41 0.01 -2.61 -5.48
C ALA A 41 0.87 -3.07 -4.29
N LEU A 42 0.37 -2.94 -3.05
CA LEU A 42 1.04 -3.51 -1.86
C LEU A 42 1.30 -5.01 -2.00
N ALA A 43 0.47 -5.70 -2.79
CA ALA A 43 0.63 -7.12 -3.07
C ALA A 43 1.82 -7.44 -4.02
N VAL A 44 2.67 -6.47 -4.36
CA VAL A 44 4.02 -6.71 -4.92
C VAL A 44 4.88 -7.56 -3.98
N TYR A 45 4.49 -7.65 -2.71
CA TYR A 45 5.03 -8.60 -1.74
C TYR A 45 4.89 -10.05 -2.20
N CYS A 46 3.75 -10.40 -2.84
CA CYS A 46 3.50 -11.73 -3.39
C CYS A 46 4.26 -11.91 -4.71
N THR A 47 5.36 -12.62 -4.67
CA THR A 47 6.26 -12.92 -5.77
C THR A 47 6.07 -14.35 -6.27
N SER A 48 6.90 -14.83 -7.21
CA SER A 48 6.88 -16.22 -7.63
C SER A 48 7.12 -17.21 -6.47
N TRP A 49 7.82 -16.78 -5.42
CA TRP A 49 7.97 -17.60 -4.22
C TRP A 49 6.64 -17.82 -3.49
N THR A 50 5.86 -16.79 -3.22
CA THR A 50 4.53 -16.94 -2.59
C THR A 50 3.52 -17.58 -3.53
N TYR A 51 3.74 -17.53 -4.84
CA TYR A 51 2.86 -18.09 -5.85
C TYR A 51 3.08 -19.60 -6.05
N TYR A 52 4.33 -20.02 -6.15
CA TYR A 52 4.75 -21.41 -6.38
C TYR A 52 5.37 -22.03 -5.13
N GLY A 53 6.37 -21.38 -4.56
CA GLY A 53 7.19 -21.93 -3.48
C GLY A 53 6.45 -22.09 -2.15
N ALA A 54 5.31 -21.40 -1.93
CA ALA A 54 4.50 -21.62 -0.75
C ALA A 54 3.89 -23.04 -0.71
N VAL A 55 3.50 -23.58 -1.87
CA VAL A 55 3.01 -24.95 -2.01
C VAL A 55 4.14 -25.93 -1.68
N GLY A 56 5.34 -25.71 -2.25
CA GLY A 56 6.52 -26.52 -1.93
C GLY A 56 6.88 -26.50 -0.45
N SER A 57 6.82 -25.32 0.19
CA SER A 57 7.09 -25.21 1.63
C SER A 57 6.03 -25.91 2.48
N ALA A 58 4.75 -25.84 2.11
CA ALA A 58 3.67 -26.52 2.83
C ALA A 58 3.82 -28.04 2.76
N VAL A 59 4.22 -28.57 1.59
CA VAL A 59 4.45 -30.01 1.38
C VAL A 59 5.69 -30.50 2.13
N ALA A 60 6.80 -29.73 2.10
CA ALA A 60 8.06 -30.18 2.66
C ALA A 60 8.19 -29.92 4.17
N ASP A 61 7.80 -28.72 4.60
CA ASP A 61 8.14 -28.20 5.92
C ASP A 61 6.90 -27.83 6.75
N GLY A 62 5.68 -28.15 6.26
CA GLY A 62 4.41 -27.93 6.96
C GLY A 62 4.20 -26.46 7.35
N TRP A 63 4.22 -26.15 8.65
CA TRP A 63 3.93 -24.82 9.20
C TRP A 63 4.82 -23.70 8.66
N SER A 64 6.00 -24.00 8.10
CA SER A 64 6.98 -23.00 7.66
C SER A 64 6.52 -22.12 6.49
N TYR A 65 5.44 -22.49 5.78
CA TYR A 65 4.86 -21.61 4.75
C TYR A 65 4.04 -20.45 5.33
N LEU A 66 3.42 -20.64 6.51
CA LEU A 66 2.51 -19.67 7.13
C LEU A 66 3.19 -18.37 7.53
N PRO A 67 4.39 -18.35 8.11
CA PRO A 67 5.10 -17.14 8.53
C PRO A 67 5.21 -16.04 7.47
N ILE A 68 5.33 -16.43 6.19
CA ILE A 68 5.48 -15.49 5.07
C ILE A 68 4.22 -14.63 4.87
N TYR A 69 3.06 -15.19 5.15
CA TYR A 69 1.78 -14.48 5.09
C TYR A 69 1.45 -13.80 6.42
N LEU A 70 1.81 -14.45 7.54
CA LEU A 70 1.54 -13.96 8.88
C LEU A 70 2.33 -12.68 9.19
N GLY A 71 3.61 -12.60 8.80
CA GLY A 71 4.46 -11.45 9.06
C GLY A 71 3.86 -10.13 8.54
N PRO A 72 3.54 -9.99 7.24
CA PRO A 72 2.85 -8.82 6.71
C PRO A 72 1.52 -8.51 7.37
N VAL A 73 0.70 -9.54 7.65
CA VAL A 73 -0.58 -9.36 8.34
C VAL A 73 -0.36 -8.75 9.73
N LEU A 74 0.62 -9.25 10.50
CA LEU A 74 0.97 -8.69 11.80
C LEU A 74 1.42 -7.22 11.70
N VAL A 75 2.22 -6.87 10.70
CA VAL A 75 2.66 -5.48 10.51
C VAL A 75 1.48 -4.57 10.18
N PHE A 76 0.58 -4.99 9.31
CA PHE A 76 -0.58 -4.19 8.94
C PHE A 76 -1.66 -4.13 10.03
N VAL A 77 -1.81 -5.17 10.86
CA VAL A 77 -2.83 -5.23 11.92
C VAL A 77 -2.29 -4.70 13.24
N VAL A 78 -1.12 -5.15 13.69
CA VAL A 78 -0.57 -4.82 15.01
C VAL A 78 0.37 -3.61 14.94
N ALA A 79 1.33 -3.61 14.01
CA ALA A 79 2.31 -2.54 13.86
C ALA A 79 1.82 -1.39 12.94
N HIS A 80 0.52 -1.29 12.65
CA HIS A 80 -0.06 -0.23 11.84
C HIS A 80 0.29 1.21 12.30
N PRO A 81 0.32 1.52 13.62
CA PRO A 81 0.77 2.83 14.08
C PRO A 81 2.21 3.16 13.70
N PHE A 82 3.10 2.16 13.66
CA PHE A 82 4.47 2.32 13.20
C PHE A 82 4.52 2.64 11.70
N LEU A 83 3.75 1.93 10.85
CA LEU A 83 3.66 2.22 9.41
C LEU A 83 3.22 3.66 9.13
N ARG A 84 2.21 4.14 9.85
CA ARG A 84 1.75 5.53 9.72
C ARG A 84 2.86 6.52 10.07
N ARG A 85 3.53 6.34 11.21
CA ARG A 85 4.65 7.19 11.62
C ARG A 85 5.80 7.16 10.62
N LEU A 86 6.10 5.98 10.06
CA LEU A 86 7.12 5.83 9.03
C LEU A 86 6.79 6.65 7.78
N ILE A 87 5.55 6.53 7.27
CA ILE A 87 5.10 7.30 6.09
C ILE A 87 5.18 8.81 6.37
N ASP A 88 4.63 9.26 7.51
CA ASP A 88 4.65 10.68 7.87
C ASP A 88 6.08 11.20 8.01
N ALA A 89 6.99 10.42 8.61
CA ALA A 89 8.40 10.78 8.75
C ALA A 89 9.12 10.88 7.40
N VAL A 90 8.91 9.91 6.50
CA VAL A 90 9.51 9.90 5.17
C VAL A 90 8.99 11.04 4.31
N LYS A 91 7.67 11.34 4.40
CA LYS A 91 7.07 12.48 3.66
C LYS A 91 7.60 13.83 4.17
N THR A 92 7.79 13.96 5.47
CA THR A 92 8.37 15.18 6.07
C THR A 92 9.82 15.38 5.65
N ASP A 93 10.61 14.31 5.58
CA ASP A 93 12.01 14.38 5.16
C ASP A 93 12.18 14.48 3.65
N GLY A 94 11.16 14.09 2.86
CA GLY A 94 11.19 14.08 1.39
C GLY A 94 12.18 13.04 0.82
N ALA A 95 12.39 11.92 1.51
CA ALA A 95 13.26 10.84 1.03
C ALA A 95 12.57 10.01 -0.07
N ASN A 96 13.34 9.52 -1.03
CA ASN A 96 12.87 8.74 -2.18
C ASN A 96 13.29 7.26 -2.14
N SER A 97 14.03 6.86 -1.12
CA SER A 97 14.47 5.49 -0.90
C SER A 97 14.67 5.21 0.60
N ILE A 98 14.75 3.93 0.96
CA ILE A 98 15.04 3.52 2.34
C ILE A 98 16.44 3.94 2.77
N SER A 99 17.43 3.85 1.88
CA SER A 99 18.82 4.28 2.12
C SER A 99 18.93 5.78 2.39
N GLU A 100 18.21 6.57 1.60
CA GLU A 100 18.16 8.01 1.73
C GLU A 100 17.46 8.43 3.04
N PHE A 101 16.35 7.75 3.41
CA PHE A 101 15.67 8.00 4.68
C PHE A 101 16.54 7.66 5.88
N ILE A 102 17.15 6.46 5.92
CA ILE A 102 18.03 6.07 7.03
C ILE A 102 19.25 7.00 7.08
N GLY A 103 19.96 7.21 5.95
CA GLY A 103 21.10 8.10 5.89
C GLY A 103 20.79 9.53 6.31
N GLY A 104 19.64 10.05 5.90
CA GLY A 104 19.13 11.38 6.28
C GLY A 104 18.91 11.52 7.78
N ARG A 105 18.32 10.51 8.41
CA ARG A 105 18.04 10.51 9.87
C ARG A 105 19.29 10.31 10.72
N PHE A 106 20.34 9.69 10.21
CA PHE A 106 21.64 9.52 10.90
C PHE A 106 22.67 10.59 10.47
N GLY A 107 22.28 11.86 10.61
CA GLY A 107 23.16 13.01 10.40
C GLY A 107 23.47 13.32 8.93
N ASN A 108 22.56 13.03 8.01
CA ASN A 108 22.75 13.14 6.55
C ASN A 108 24.00 12.38 6.05
N SER A 109 24.25 11.22 6.64
CA SER A 109 25.45 10.45 6.38
C SER A 109 25.36 9.68 5.06
N GLN A 110 26.10 10.14 4.04
CA GLN A 110 26.25 9.43 2.77
C GLN A 110 26.80 8.00 2.96
N GLY A 111 27.70 7.81 3.93
CA GLY A 111 28.27 6.49 4.20
C GLY A 111 27.27 5.49 4.79
N VAL A 112 26.26 5.94 5.54
CA VAL A 112 25.15 5.09 5.99
C VAL A 112 24.26 4.74 4.80
N ALA A 113 23.89 5.71 3.97
CA ALA A 113 23.08 5.47 2.78
C ALA A 113 23.76 4.50 1.80
N ALA A 114 25.06 4.71 1.54
CA ALA A 114 25.86 3.83 0.69
C ALA A 114 25.93 2.38 1.22
N LEU A 115 26.12 2.20 2.53
CA LEU A 115 26.14 0.87 3.15
C LEU A 115 24.79 0.16 3.07
N VAL A 116 23.70 0.88 3.31
CA VAL A 116 22.33 0.36 3.12
C VAL A 116 22.11 -0.05 1.66
N THR A 117 22.56 0.75 0.70
CA THR A 117 22.44 0.46 -0.74
C THR A 117 23.25 -0.78 -1.14
N ILE A 118 24.49 -0.92 -0.65
CA ILE A 118 25.34 -2.10 -0.92
C ILE A 118 24.68 -3.36 -0.36
N LEU A 119 24.19 -3.30 0.87
CA LEU A 119 23.52 -4.43 1.52
C LEU A 119 22.22 -4.78 0.81
N ALA A 120 21.46 -3.77 0.34
CA ALA A 120 20.25 -3.97 -0.48
C ALA A 120 20.59 -4.68 -1.80
N LEU A 121 21.67 -4.30 -2.48
CA LEU A 121 22.11 -4.96 -3.71
C LEU A 121 22.48 -6.42 -3.46
N LEU A 122 23.33 -6.68 -2.45
CA LEU A 122 23.78 -8.03 -2.13
C LEU A 122 22.64 -8.97 -1.76
N GLY A 123 21.62 -8.46 -1.04
CA GLY A 123 20.45 -9.25 -0.67
C GLY A 123 19.44 -9.41 -1.81
N SER A 124 19.27 -8.40 -2.69
CA SER A 124 18.26 -8.45 -3.75
C SER A 124 18.69 -9.20 -5.01
N ILE A 125 19.99 -9.24 -5.35
CA ILE A 125 20.47 -9.95 -6.54
C ILE A 125 20.08 -11.43 -6.55
N PRO A 126 20.33 -12.23 -5.48
CA PRO A 126 19.87 -13.62 -5.42
C PRO A 126 18.35 -13.74 -5.54
N TYR A 127 17.61 -12.79 -4.99
CA TYR A 127 16.16 -12.80 -5.03
C TYR A 127 15.59 -12.47 -6.43
N LEU A 128 16.24 -11.59 -7.18
CA LEU A 128 15.96 -11.38 -8.60
C LEU A 128 16.31 -12.60 -9.45
N ALA A 129 17.43 -13.25 -9.16
CA ALA A 129 17.84 -14.51 -9.83
C ALA A 129 16.79 -15.60 -9.65
N LEU A 130 16.19 -15.71 -8.46
CA LEU A 130 15.08 -16.62 -8.18
C LEU A 130 13.89 -16.37 -9.10
N GLN A 131 13.52 -15.08 -9.34
CA GLN A 131 12.42 -14.75 -10.26
C GLN A 131 12.73 -15.19 -11.68
N LEU A 132 13.94 -14.91 -12.17
CA LEU A 132 14.38 -15.31 -13.51
C LEU A 132 14.34 -16.83 -13.68
N ARG A 133 14.80 -17.56 -12.67
CA ARG A 133 14.78 -19.02 -12.69
C ARG A 133 13.36 -19.58 -12.64
N SER A 134 12.49 -19.02 -11.80
CA SER A 134 11.08 -19.39 -11.74
C SER A 134 10.39 -19.22 -13.11
N LEU A 135 10.66 -18.10 -13.79
CA LEU A 135 10.15 -17.85 -15.16
C LEU A 135 10.66 -18.91 -16.15
N GLY A 136 11.96 -19.21 -16.12
CA GLY A 136 12.56 -20.22 -17.00
C GLY A 136 11.98 -21.62 -16.79
N THR A 137 11.85 -22.05 -15.53
CA THR A 137 11.35 -23.38 -15.18
C THR A 137 9.87 -23.54 -15.51
N THR A 138 9.03 -22.54 -15.20
CA THR A 138 7.59 -22.61 -15.47
C THR A 138 7.28 -22.51 -16.97
N TYR A 139 8.05 -21.70 -17.71
CA TYR A 139 7.98 -21.67 -19.17
C TYR A 139 8.33 -23.03 -19.79
N ALA A 140 9.44 -23.62 -19.35
CA ALA A 140 9.91 -24.90 -19.84
C ALA A 140 8.88 -26.03 -19.61
N LEU A 141 8.24 -26.04 -18.43
CA LEU A 141 7.19 -26.99 -18.10
C LEU A 141 6.00 -26.91 -19.07
N ILE A 142 5.51 -25.69 -19.36
CA ILE A 142 4.36 -25.52 -20.26
C ILE A 142 4.73 -25.72 -21.72
N ALA A 143 5.95 -25.33 -22.11
CA ALA A 143 6.43 -25.49 -23.48
C ALA A 143 6.85 -26.94 -23.82
N GLY A 144 6.94 -27.83 -22.81
CA GLY A 144 7.45 -29.20 -22.98
C GLY A 144 8.93 -29.24 -23.37
N THR A 145 9.72 -28.22 -22.93
CA THR A 145 11.15 -28.07 -23.23
C THR A 145 11.96 -28.05 -21.94
N GLN A 146 13.28 -28.18 -22.07
CA GLN A 146 14.15 -27.96 -20.91
C GLN A 146 14.40 -26.44 -20.68
N ALA A 147 14.48 -26.02 -19.42
CA ALA A 147 14.84 -24.66 -19.06
C ALA A 147 16.31 -24.39 -19.46
N GLY A 148 16.52 -23.70 -20.57
CA GLY A 148 17.85 -23.37 -21.06
C GLY A 148 18.30 -21.94 -20.70
N PRO A 149 19.62 -21.67 -20.74
CA PRO A 149 20.19 -20.34 -20.48
C PRO A 149 19.59 -19.23 -21.36
N LEU A 150 19.22 -19.55 -22.60
CA LEU A 150 18.63 -18.61 -23.53
C LEU A 150 17.24 -18.12 -23.09
N THR A 151 16.42 -19.02 -22.51
CA THR A 151 15.08 -18.65 -22.02
C THR A 151 15.17 -17.70 -20.83
N ILE A 152 16.07 -18.01 -19.90
CA ILE A 152 16.31 -17.18 -18.69
C ILE A 152 16.92 -15.82 -19.11
N GLY A 153 17.88 -15.84 -20.07
CA GLY A 153 18.50 -14.63 -20.61
C GLY A 153 17.51 -13.72 -21.32
N PHE A 154 16.60 -14.31 -22.13
CA PHE A 154 15.53 -13.55 -22.79
C PHE A 154 14.58 -12.89 -21.77
N ALA A 155 14.17 -13.61 -20.73
CA ALA A 155 13.35 -13.06 -19.67
C ALA A 155 14.05 -11.91 -18.94
N ALA A 156 15.35 -12.05 -18.62
CA ALA A 156 16.15 -11.00 -18.01
C ALA A 156 16.25 -9.74 -18.90
N ALA A 157 16.49 -9.91 -20.20
CA ALA A 157 16.57 -8.82 -21.17
C ALA A 157 15.22 -8.08 -21.29
N LEU A 158 14.11 -8.82 -21.38
CA LEU A 158 12.78 -8.26 -21.47
C LEU A 158 12.43 -7.43 -20.23
N LEU A 159 12.71 -7.97 -19.03
CA LEU A 159 12.48 -7.26 -17.77
C LEU A 159 13.36 -6.02 -17.61
N ALA A 160 14.64 -6.11 -17.99
CA ALA A 160 15.56 -4.98 -17.99
C ALA A 160 15.08 -3.87 -18.92
N LEU A 161 14.64 -4.23 -20.13
CA LEU A 161 14.10 -3.27 -21.11
C LEU A 161 12.85 -2.58 -20.56
N PHE A 162 11.93 -3.34 -19.96
CA PHE A 162 10.70 -2.80 -19.38
C PHE A 162 11.01 -1.86 -18.19
N ALA A 163 11.93 -2.25 -17.31
CA ALA A 163 12.39 -1.41 -16.21
C ALA A 163 13.07 -0.12 -16.69
N MET A 164 13.84 -0.18 -17.79
CA MET A 164 14.46 1.01 -18.39
C MET A 164 13.43 1.96 -18.99
N ILE A 165 12.43 1.43 -19.68
CA ILE A 165 11.40 2.25 -20.35
C ILE A 165 10.54 2.97 -19.29
N TYR A 166 10.09 2.28 -18.24
CA TYR A 166 9.17 2.85 -17.25
C TYR A 166 9.86 3.47 -16.05
N GLY A 167 10.98 2.90 -15.61
CA GLY A 167 11.70 3.37 -14.42
C GLY A 167 12.58 4.59 -14.65
N THR A 168 12.86 4.94 -15.91
CA THR A 168 13.82 6.00 -16.25
C THR A 168 13.30 7.06 -17.22
N ARG A 169 11.98 7.27 -17.28
CA ARG A 169 11.40 8.29 -18.18
C ARG A 169 11.58 9.72 -17.67
N ARG A 170 11.51 9.94 -16.37
CA ARG A 170 11.66 11.25 -15.74
C ARG A 170 12.79 11.22 -14.72
N TYR A 171 13.66 12.23 -14.75
CA TYR A 171 14.75 12.39 -13.78
C TYR A 171 14.29 13.05 -12.47
N GLU A 172 13.08 13.65 -12.44
CA GLU A 172 12.53 14.29 -11.26
C GLU A 172 12.26 13.25 -10.16
N ALA A 173 13.10 13.29 -9.12
CA ALA A 173 13.02 12.36 -7.98
C ALA A 173 11.77 12.54 -7.10
N GLY A 174 10.94 13.54 -7.35
CA GLY A 174 9.72 13.82 -6.59
C GLY A 174 8.42 13.49 -7.33
N SER A 175 8.46 13.10 -8.61
CA SER A 175 7.25 12.74 -9.35
C SER A 175 6.84 11.31 -9.02
N ARG A 176 5.64 11.16 -8.44
CA ARG A 176 5.01 9.85 -8.22
C ARG A 176 4.81 9.16 -9.55
N ASN A 177 5.06 7.86 -9.57
CA ASN A 177 4.92 7.08 -10.80
C ASN A 177 3.58 6.31 -10.77
N ASP A 178 2.48 7.03 -11.04
CA ASP A 178 1.16 6.43 -11.11
C ASP A 178 1.11 5.29 -12.15
N ALA A 179 1.92 5.33 -13.22
CA ALA A 179 2.02 4.25 -14.20
C ALA A 179 2.49 2.93 -13.57
N ILE A 180 3.53 2.98 -12.73
CA ILE A 180 4.03 1.79 -12.00
C ILE A 180 2.98 1.31 -11.01
N LEU A 181 2.35 2.23 -10.27
CA LEU A 181 1.32 1.88 -9.29
C LEU A 181 0.15 1.13 -9.95
N PHE A 182 -0.37 1.64 -11.06
CA PHE A 182 -1.48 1.01 -11.80
C PHE A 182 -1.04 -0.30 -12.46
N ALA A 183 0.16 -0.36 -13.06
CA ALA A 183 0.69 -1.59 -13.65
C ALA A 183 0.79 -2.72 -12.61
N VAL A 184 1.40 -2.45 -11.45
CA VAL A 184 1.53 -3.42 -10.35
C VAL A 184 0.17 -3.80 -9.77
N SER A 185 -0.80 -2.87 -9.72
CA SER A 185 -2.16 -3.19 -9.28
C SER A 185 -2.87 -4.16 -10.23
N PHE A 186 -2.73 -3.96 -11.55
CA PHE A 186 -3.26 -4.87 -12.57
C PHE A 186 -2.63 -6.26 -12.44
N GLU A 187 -1.31 -6.33 -12.33
CA GLU A 187 -0.57 -7.57 -12.10
C GLU A 187 -1.07 -8.30 -10.85
N SER A 188 -1.39 -7.57 -9.78
CA SER A 188 -1.88 -8.14 -8.53
C SER A 188 -3.26 -8.76 -8.64
N VAL A 189 -4.14 -8.17 -9.46
CA VAL A 189 -5.46 -8.76 -9.76
C VAL A 189 -5.30 -10.06 -10.56
N LEU A 190 -4.45 -10.03 -11.60
CA LEU A 190 -4.24 -11.19 -12.46
C LEU A 190 -3.65 -12.37 -11.68
N LYS A 191 -2.58 -12.14 -10.89
CA LYS A 191 -1.95 -13.21 -10.12
C LYS A 191 -2.87 -13.81 -9.06
N LEU A 192 -3.67 -12.98 -8.36
CA LEU A 192 -4.65 -13.49 -7.39
C LEU A 192 -5.74 -14.29 -8.09
N GLY A 193 -6.30 -13.78 -9.17
CA GLY A 193 -7.33 -14.46 -9.96
C GLY A 193 -6.85 -15.81 -10.48
N ALA A 194 -5.66 -15.87 -11.05
CA ALA A 194 -5.04 -17.09 -11.55
C ALA A 194 -4.78 -18.11 -10.42
N LEU A 195 -4.32 -17.64 -9.26
CA LEU A 195 -4.08 -18.50 -8.10
C LEU A 195 -5.37 -19.05 -7.50
N LEU A 196 -6.44 -18.25 -7.45
CA LEU A 196 -7.77 -18.70 -7.03
C LEU A 196 -8.34 -19.76 -8.00
N VAL A 197 -8.11 -19.59 -9.30
CA VAL A 197 -8.46 -20.62 -10.31
C VAL A 197 -7.69 -21.92 -10.07
N ALA A 198 -6.39 -21.83 -9.78
CA ALA A 198 -5.59 -23.02 -9.43
C ALA A 198 -6.12 -23.72 -8.17
N GLY A 199 -6.44 -22.97 -7.12
CA GLY A 199 -7.05 -23.51 -5.91
C GLY A 199 -8.43 -24.16 -6.17
N PHE A 200 -9.25 -23.51 -6.99
CA PHE A 200 -10.55 -24.09 -7.40
C PHE A 200 -10.37 -25.40 -8.17
N ILE A 201 -9.43 -25.44 -9.11
CA ILE A 201 -9.06 -26.65 -9.85
C ILE A 201 -8.61 -27.75 -8.89
N ALA A 202 -7.74 -27.44 -7.93
CA ALA A 202 -7.26 -28.40 -6.95
C ALA A 202 -8.41 -29.01 -6.13
N VAL A 203 -9.34 -28.18 -5.64
CA VAL A 203 -10.53 -28.64 -4.92
C VAL A 203 -11.42 -29.52 -5.82
N LEU A 204 -11.61 -29.13 -7.08
CA LEU A 204 -12.40 -29.91 -8.03
C LEU A 204 -11.78 -31.28 -8.32
N LEU A 205 -10.46 -31.34 -8.47
CA LEU A 205 -9.73 -32.57 -8.73
C LEU A 205 -9.72 -33.48 -7.51
N LEU A 206 -9.51 -32.94 -6.30
CA LEU A 206 -9.64 -33.71 -5.06
C LEU A 206 -11.06 -34.29 -4.88
N ALA A 207 -12.08 -33.55 -5.24
CA ALA A 207 -13.46 -34.04 -5.15
C ALA A 207 -13.78 -35.17 -6.17
N LYS A 208 -12.98 -35.28 -7.24
CA LYS A 208 -13.10 -36.31 -8.28
C LYS A 208 -12.02 -37.41 -8.20
N ALA A 209 -11.14 -37.30 -7.21
CA ALA A 209 -10.05 -38.26 -7.03
C ALA A 209 -10.61 -39.68 -6.76
N PRO A 210 -9.88 -40.73 -7.15
CA PRO A 210 -10.21 -42.11 -6.80
C PRO A 210 -10.41 -42.28 -5.29
N GLU A 211 -11.30 -43.21 -4.90
CA GLU A 211 -11.56 -43.52 -3.50
C GLU A 211 -10.26 -43.82 -2.75
N GLY A 212 -10.03 -43.11 -1.65
CA GLY A 212 -8.82 -43.24 -0.84
C GLY A 212 -7.63 -42.33 -1.24
N ALA A 213 -7.47 -41.92 -2.51
CA ALA A 213 -6.33 -41.11 -2.94
C ALA A 213 -6.34 -39.72 -2.32
N ALA A 214 -7.50 -39.06 -2.28
CA ALA A 214 -7.66 -37.76 -1.63
C ALA A 214 -7.38 -37.86 -0.12
N GLN A 215 -7.85 -38.93 0.54
CA GLN A 215 -7.62 -39.14 1.96
C GLN A 215 -6.13 -39.39 2.25
N ALA A 216 -5.45 -40.20 1.42
CA ALA A 216 -4.02 -40.47 1.54
C ALA A 216 -3.20 -39.18 1.40
N GLY A 217 -3.46 -38.35 0.35
CA GLY A 217 -2.76 -37.07 0.16
C GLY A 217 -3.01 -36.07 1.28
N ILE A 218 -4.23 -36.01 1.82
CA ILE A 218 -4.55 -35.16 2.97
C ILE A 218 -3.86 -35.70 4.24
N ALA A 219 -3.83 -37.02 4.47
CA ALA A 219 -3.19 -37.65 5.62
C ALA A 219 -1.67 -37.41 5.60
N GLU A 220 -1.03 -37.59 4.44
CA GLU A 220 0.40 -37.33 4.26
C GLU A 220 0.73 -35.85 4.47
N LEU A 221 -0.04 -34.93 3.89
CA LEU A 221 0.14 -33.51 4.11
C LEU A 221 -0.03 -33.16 5.59
N SER A 222 -1.07 -33.68 6.26
CA SER A 222 -1.38 -33.40 7.67
C SER A 222 -0.29 -33.83 8.64
N ALA A 223 0.47 -34.87 8.31
CA ALA A 223 1.61 -35.33 9.10
C ALA A 223 2.71 -34.26 9.21
N ASN A 224 2.81 -33.36 8.22
CA ASN A 224 3.73 -32.24 8.24
C ASN A 224 3.25 -31.06 9.11
N PHE A 225 1.99 -31.06 9.54
CA PHE A 225 1.36 -30.01 10.38
C PHE A 225 1.24 -30.40 11.85
N ALA A 226 2.10 -31.28 12.35
CA ALA A 226 2.14 -31.59 13.78
C ALA A 226 2.53 -30.33 14.59
N PRO A 227 1.85 -30.00 15.71
CA PRO A 227 2.19 -28.85 16.55
C PRO A 227 3.65 -28.85 17.05
N SER A 228 4.26 -30.03 17.22
CA SER A 228 5.65 -30.18 17.62
C SER A 228 6.67 -29.66 16.60
N ARG A 229 6.25 -29.43 15.35
CA ARG A 229 7.08 -28.83 14.29
C ARG A 229 7.10 -27.29 14.30
N ILE A 230 6.30 -26.65 15.16
CA ILE A 230 6.37 -25.21 15.40
C ILE A 230 7.57 -24.92 16.30
N GLY A 231 8.74 -24.76 15.68
CA GLY A 231 10.00 -24.47 16.35
C GLY A 231 10.41 -23.01 16.24
N ILE A 232 11.65 -22.71 16.60
CA ILE A 232 12.27 -21.37 16.52
C ILE A 232 12.19 -20.83 15.10
N ASP A 233 12.31 -21.68 14.09
CA ASP A 233 12.23 -21.29 12.67
C ASP A 233 10.94 -20.56 12.32
N PHE A 234 9.81 -21.01 12.85
CA PHE A 234 8.53 -20.35 12.65
C PHE A 234 8.55 -18.89 13.10
N PHE A 235 9.10 -18.60 14.25
CA PHE A 235 9.18 -17.24 14.81
C PHE A 235 10.22 -16.40 14.08
N VAL A 236 11.37 -16.96 13.75
CA VAL A 236 12.42 -16.26 12.99
C VAL A 236 11.93 -15.91 11.60
N ILE A 237 11.30 -16.82 10.87
CA ILE A 237 10.75 -16.56 9.53
C ILE A 237 9.60 -15.54 9.62
N THR A 238 8.76 -15.59 10.66
CA THR A 238 7.72 -14.57 10.88
C THR A 238 8.34 -13.20 11.07
N PHE A 239 9.37 -13.09 11.91
CA PHE A 239 10.10 -11.83 12.10
C PHE A 239 10.76 -11.34 10.80
N LEU A 240 11.42 -12.21 10.05
CA LEU A 240 12.00 -11.87 8.75
C LEU A 240 10.94 -11.34 7.77
N SER A 241 9.77 -11.96 7.76
CA SER A 241 8.65 -11.55 6.91
C SER A 241 8.05 -10.20 7.36
N MET A 242 8.01 -9.94 8.67
CA MET A 242 7.66 -8.62 9.23
C MET A 242 8.69 -7.55 8.83
N ALA A 243 9.97 -7.86 8.90
CA ALA A 243 11.01 -6.94 8.48
C ALA A 243 10.98 -6.70 6.97
N ALA A 244 10.77 -7.75 6.17
CA ALA A 244 10.77 -7.70 4.72
C ALA A 244 9.68 -6.76 4.17
N ILE A 245 8.47 -6.72 4.74
CA ILE A 245 7.37 -5.87 4.27
C ILE A 245 7.68 -4.37 4.41
N VAL A 246 8.67 -4.00 5.22
CA VAL A 246 9.07 -2.61 5.46
C VAL A 246 10.46 -2.31 4.92
N CYS A 247 11.40 -3.27 5.00
CA CYS A 247 12.82 -3.07 4.70
C CYS A 247 13.21 -3.43 3.26
N LEU A 248 12.44 -4.25 2.53
CA LEU A 248 12.71 -4.52 1.12
C LEU A 248 12.59 -3.24 0.29
N PRO A 249 13.56 -2.91 -0.58
CA PRO A 249 13.54 -1.68 -1.39
C PRO A 249 12.25 -1.49 -2.17
N ARG A 250 11.75 -2.53 -2.86
CA ARG A 250 10.49 -2.49 -3.60
C ARG A 250 9.30 -2.23 -2.70
N GLN A 251 9.32 -2.87 -1.52
CA GLN A 251 8.20 -2.78 -0.60
C GLN A 251 8.15 -1.40 0.05
N PHE A 252 9.31 -0.89 0.45
CA PHE A 252 9.43 0.49 0.92
C PHE A 252 8.98 1.48 -0.15
N TYR A 253 9.37 1.26 -1.41
CA TYR A 253 8.97 2.10 -2.53
C TYR A 253 7.45 2.15 -2.67
N VAL A 254 6.77 0.99 -2.79
CA VAL A 254 5.32 0.95 -2.99
C VAL A 254 4.57 1.37 -1.73
N THR A 255 4.98 0.88 -0.54
CA THR A 255 4.24 1.11 0.71
C THR A 255 4.41 2.55 1.23
N VAL A 256 5.62 3.12 1.10
CA VAL A 256 5.98 4.38 1.75
C VAL A 256 6.13 5.52 0.75
N ILE A 257 6.88 5.31 -0.34
CA ILE A 257 7.15 6.38 -1.31
C ILE A 257 5.93 6.69 -2.17
N GLU A 258 5.19 5.69 -2.65
CA GLU A 258 3.99 5.89 -3.47
C GLU A 258 2.76 6.33 -2.66
N ALA A 259 2.73 6.17 -1.34
CA ALA A 259 1.68 6.72 -0.48
C ALA A 259 1.63 8.25 -0.59
N ARG A 260 0.46 8.85 -0.62
CA ARG A 260 0.28 10.31 -0.54
C ARG A 260 0.38 10.80 0.91
N SER A 261 -0.22 10.03 1.80
CA SER A 261 -0.23 10.30 3.24
C SER A 261 -0.45 9.01 4.02
N SER A 262 -0.35 9.08 5.33
CA SER A 262 -0.67 7.94 6.21
C SER A 262 -2.15 7.50 6.15
N ALA A 263 -3.04 8.29 5.53
CA ALA A 263 -4.42 7.89 5.28
C ALA A 263 -4.52 6.78 4.22
N ASP A 264 -3.65 6.79 3.20
CA ASP A 264 -3.65 5.78 2.14
C ASP A 264 -3.38 4.38 2.71
N ILE A 265 -2.37 4.23 3.60
CA ILE A 265 -2.07 2.94 4.22
C ILE A 265 -3.19 2.49 5.17
N THR A 266 -3.90 3.44 5.79
CA THR A 266 -5.05 3.13 6.64
C THR A 266 -6.21 2.58 5.82
N ALA A 267 -6.48 3.17 4.66
CA ALA A 267 -7.51 2.68 3.73
C ALA A 267 -7.13 1.33 3.10
N ALA A 268 -5.85 1.12 2.78
CA ALA A 268 -5.35 -0.10 2.17
C ALA A 268 -5.19 -1.28 3.14
N ARG A 269 -5.26 -1.05 4.46
CA ARG A 269 -5.02 -2.05 5.51
C ARG A 269 -5.80 -3.33 5.30
N TRP A 270 -7.12 -3.26 5.29
CA TRP A 270 -7.98 -4.44 5.19
C TRP A 270 -8.02 -5.07 3.81
N PRO A 271 -8.06 -4.31 2.70
CA PRO A 271 -7.92 -4.89 1.36
C PRO A 271 -6.64 -5.71 1.19
N PHE A 272 -5.51 -5.23 1.71
CA PHE A 272 -4.25 -5.97 1.66
C PHE A 272 -4.28 -7.24 2.53
N VAL A 273 -4.80 -7.16 3.76
CA VAL A 273 -4.94 -8.33 4.64
C VAL A 273 -5.84 -9.39 4.00
N ILE A 274 -6.97 -8.98 3.42
CA ILE A 274 -7.87 -9.90 2.70
C ILE A 274 -7.15 -10.54 1.52
N TYR A 275 -6.37 -9.77 0.76
CA TYR A 275 -5.57 -10.30 -0.33
C TYR A 275 -4.62 -11.41 0.14
N MET A 276 -3.88 -11.16 1.25
CA MET A 276 -2.96 -12.13 1.85
C MET A 276 -3.69 -13.40 2.32
N LEU A 277 -4.86 -13.25 2.93
CA LEU A 277 -5.67 -14.40 3.38
C LEU A 277 -6.23 -15.20 2.20
N LEU A 278 -6.63 -14.55 1.12
CA LEU A 278 -7.09 -15.24 -0.09
C LEU A 278 -5.97 -16.04 -0.76
N THR A 279 -4.75 -15.49 -0.82
CA THR A 279 -3.59 -16.22 -1.34
C THR A 279 -3.22 -17.39 -0.45
N LEU A 280 -3.29 -17.25 0.87
CA LEU A 280 -3.03 -18.31 1.84
C LEU A 280 -4.03 -19.46 1.72
N LEU A 281 -5.31 -19.16 1.49
CA LEU A 281 -6.41 -20.13 1.47
C LEU A 281 -6.24 -21.23 0.42
N VAL A 282 -5.58 -20.94 -0.70
CA VAL A 282 -5.44 -21.86 -1.83
C VAL A 282 -4.22 -22.78 -1.72
N VAL A 283 -3.27 -22.48 -0.84
CA VAL A 283 -2.01 -23.24 -0.71
C VAL A 283 -2.29 -24.69 -0.31
N LEU A 284 -3.08 -24.89 0.75
CA LEU A 284 -3.34 -26.24 1.27
C LEU A 284 -4.13 -27.14 0.30
N PRO A 285 -5.22 -26.67 -0.35
CA PRO A 285 -5.89 -27.45 -1.38
C PRO A 285 -4.99 -27.86 -2.54
N ILE A 286 -4.12 -26.97 -3.02
CA ILE A 286 -3.17 -27.27 -4.08
C ILE A 286 -2.14 -28.30 -3.63
N SER A 287 -1.60 -28.15 -2.41
CA SER A 287 -0.66 -29.11 -1.83
C SER A 287 -1.27 -30.50 -1.69
N ALA A 288 -2.47 -30.59 -1.13
CA ALA A 288 -3.18 -31.86 -0.96
C ALA A 288 -3.51 -32.54 -2.30
N ALA A 289 -3.98 -31.75 -3.30
CA ALA A 289 -4.25 -32.28 -4.63
C ALA A 289 -2.99 -32.75 -5.33
N GLY A 290 -1.89 -32.01 -5.19
CA GLY A 290 -0.60 -32.40 -5.77
C GLY A 290 -0.07 -33.70 -5.19
N MET A 291 -0.11 -33.87 -3.87
CA MET A 291 0.31 -35.11 -3.21
C MET A 291 -0.59 -36.30 -3.54
N ALA A 292 -1.89 -36.07 -3.70
CA ALA A 292 -2.85 -37.12 -3.99
C ALA A 292 -2.82 -37.63 -5.45
N LEU A 293 -2.49 -36.74 -6.42
CA LEU A 293 -2.78 -37.00 -7.84
C LEU A 293 -1.55 -36.94 -8.75
N LEU A 294 -0.42 -36.39 -8.30
CA LEU A 294 0.78 -36.30 -9.10
C LEU A 294 1.79 -37.37 -8.71
N PRO A 295 2.67 -37.79 -9.63
CA PRO A 295 3.75 -38.74 -9.32
C PRO A 295 4.64 -38.25 -8.19
N GLY A 296 5.17 -39.15 -7.37
CA GLY A 296 5.97 -38.82 -6.18
C GLY A 296 7.32 -38.13 -6.46
N ASP A 297 7.81 -38.16 -7.69
CA ASP A 297 9.00 -37.46 -8.18
C ASP A 297 8.67 -36.02 -8.64
N SER A 298 7.40 -35.62 -8.62
CA SER A 298 6.95 -34.29 -9.01
C SER A 298 7.45 -33.22 -8.02
N ARG A 299 7.94 -32.14 -8.56
CA ARG A 299 8.43 -31.00 -7.74
C ARG A 299 7.25 -30.24 -7.12
N PRO A 300 7.13 -30.14 -5.77
CA PRO A 300 5.97 -29.52 -5.13
C PRO A 300 5.78 -28.05 -5.49
N ASP A 301 6.86 -27.29 -5.75
CA ASP A 301 6.78 -25.91 -6.23
C ASP A 301 6.00 -25.77 -7.55
N LEU A 302 5.91 -26.84 -8.35
CA LEU A 302 5.26 -26.83 -9.65
C LEU A 302 3.84 -27.42 -9.64
N PHE A 303 3.32 -27.90 -8.50
CA PHE A 303 1.97 -28.48 -8.38
C PHE A 303 0.90 -27.55 -8.90
N VAL A 304 1.07 -26.23 -8.69
CA VAL A 304 0.15 -25.19 -9.18
C VAL A 304 -0.10 -25.31 -10.70
N LEU A 305 0.94 -25.67 -11.49
CA LEU A 305 0.89 -25.83 -12.94
C LEU A 305 0.70 -27.28 -13.38
N GLN A 306 1.31 -28.23 -12.68
CA GLN A 306 1.25 -29.65 -13.05
C GLN A 306 -0.17 -30.22 -12.91
N LEU A 307 -0.93 -29.80 -11.91
CA LEU A 307 -2.31 -30.26 -11.70
C LEU A 307 -3.23 -30.01 -12.92
N PRO A 308 -3.34 -28.82 -13.49
CA PRO A 308 -4.14 -28.63 -14.69
C PRO A 308 -3.51 -29.28 -15.93
N LEU A 309 -2.16 -29.33 -16.03
CA LEU A 309 -1.48 -29.97 -17.19
C LEU A 309 -1.68 -31.47 -17.25
N SER A 310 -1.61 -32.17 -16.11
CA SER A 310 -1.82 -33.63 -16.04
C SER A 310 -3.23 -34.07 -16.46
N HIS A 311 -4.21 -33.14 -16.41
CA HIS A 311 -5.58 -33.36 -16.85
C HIS A 311 -5.89 -32.74 -18.23
N GLY A 312 -4.86 -32.30 -18.97
CA GLY A 312 -5.02 -31.74 -20.33
C GLY A 312 -5.68 -30.35 -20.37
N TRP A 313 -5.78 -29.64 -19.25
CA TRP A 313 -6.40 -28.31 -19.19
C TRP A 313 -5.40 -27.20 -19.52
N THR A 314 -4.90 -27.22 -20.74
CA THR A 314 -3.86 -26.30 -21.22
C THR A 314 -4.23 -24.83 -21.11
N GLY A 315 -5.50 -24.48 -21.35
CA GLY A 315 -5.97 -23.09 -21.21
C GLY A 315 -5.89 -22.61 -19.76
N ALA A 316 -6.26 -23.44 -18.78
CA ALA A 316 -6.15 -23.13 -17.37
C ALA A 316 -4.67 -23.05 -16.94
N ALA A 317 -3.83 -23.96 -17.42
CA ALA A 317 -2.40 -23.93 -17.15
C ALA A 317 -1.73 -22.66 -17.69
N LEU A 318 -2.12 -22.18 -18.89
CA LEU A 318 -1.64 -20.92 -19.46
C LEU A 318 -2.08 -19.71 -18.62
N LEU A 319 -3.32 -19.67 -18.12
CA LEU A 319 -3.79 -18.61 -17.24
C LEU A 319 -3.00 -18.57 -15.92
N ILE A 320 -2.77 -19.78 -15.34
CA ILE A 320 -2.02 -19.92 -14.08
C ILE A 320 -0.55 -19.54 -14.30
N PHE A 321 0.05 -19.94 -15.42
CA PHE A 321 1.39 -19.50 -15.81
C PHE A 321 1.48 -17.98 -15.92
N LEU A 322 0.48 -17.34 -16.55
CA LEU A 322 0.44 -15.91 -16.70
C LEU A 322 0.35 -15.20 -15.34
N GLY A 323 -0.38 -15.77 -14.36
CA GLY A 323 -0.40 -15.28 -12.98
C GLY A 323 0.96 -15.36 -12.30
N GLY A 324 1.69 -16.44 -12.46
CA GLY A 324 3.05 -16.58 -11.91
C GLY A 324 4.08 -15.72 -12.64
N PHE A 325 3.94 -15.60 -13.96
CA PHE A 325 4.73 -14.67 -14.78
C PHE A 325 4.53 -13.22 -14.29
N SER A 326 3.29 -12.82 -14.07
CA SER A 326 2.92 -11.53 -13.49
C SER A 326 3.54 -11.29 -12.10
N ALA A 327 3.55 -12.33 -11.25
CA ALA A 327 4.14 -12.23 -9.92
C ALA A 327 5.66 -11.98 -9.96
N ALA A 328 6.36 -12.62 -10.91
CA ALA A 328 7.80 -12.44 -11.09
C ALA A 328 8.13 -11.09 -11.73
N THR A 329 7.35 -10.66 -12.74
CA THR A 329 7.58 -9.39 -13.45
C THR A 329 7.34 -8.18 -12.58
N ALA A 330 6.24 -8.15 -11.82
CA ALA A 330 5.93 -7.07 -10.88
C ALA A 330 7.08 -6.85 -9.87
N MET A 331 7.55 -7.95 -9.30
CA MET A 331 8.66 -7.91 -8.35
C MET A 331 9.95 -7.40 -8.99
N ALA A 332 10.36 -8.01 -10.11
CA ALA A 332 11.62 -7.67 -10.75
C ALA A 332 11.65 -6.21 -11.23
N LEU A 333 10.52 -5.72 -11.75
CA LEU A 333 10.37 -4.34 -12.20
C LEU A 333 10.58 -3.35 -11.05
N VAL A 334 9.80 -3.46 -9.98
CA VAL A 334 9.82 -2.50 -8.88
C VAL A 334 11.13 -2.58 -8.10
N GLU A 335 11.66 -3.79 -7.85
CA GLU A 335 12.94 -3.98 -7.17
C GLU A 335 14.08 -3.32 -7.92
N THR A 336 14.15 -3.56 -9.24
CA THR A 336 15.23 -3.02 -10.08
C THR A 336 15.17 -1.50 -10.19
N ILE A 337 13.96 -0.91 -10.24
CA ILE A 337 13.78 0.55 -10.24
C ILE A 337 14.21 1.14 -8.89
N ALA A 338 13.78 0.55 -7.77
CA ALA A 338 14.15 1.02 -6.44
C ALA A 338 15.68 0.95 -6.23
N LEU A 339 16.30 -0.19 -6.55
CA LEU A 339 17.74 -0.38 -6.44
C LEU A 339 18.54 0.54 -7.36
N SER A 340 18.11 0.72 -8.61
CA SER A 340 18.81 1.63 -9.55
C SER A 340 18.77 3.08 -9.08
N THR A 341 17.69 3.48 -8.41
CA THR A 341 17.58 4.80 -7.79
C THR A 341 18.57 4.94 -6.62
N MET A 342 18.64 3.93 -5.74
CA MET A 342 19.59 3.88 -4.62
C MET A 342 21.04 3.92 -5.14
N VAL A 343 21.40 3.08 -6.12
CA VAL A 343 22.74 3.05 -6.73
C VAL A 343 23.09 4.41 -7.33
N SER A 344 22.18 4.98 -8.10
CA SER A 344 22.38 6.27 -8.74
C SER A 344 22.61 7.39 -7.73
N ASN A 345 21.77 7.45 -6.69
CA ASN A 345 21.77 8.56 -5.74
C ASN A 345 22.85 8.44 -4.66
N ASP A 346 23.04 7.22 -4.11
CA ASP A 346 23.87 7.02 -2.92
C ASP A 346 25.32 6.62 -3.27
N LEU A 347 25.53 5.91 -4.38
CA LEU A 347 26.86 5.44 -4.77
C LEU A 347 27.49 6.30 -5.87
N ILE A 348 26.74 6.59 -6.94
CA ILE A 348 27.32 7.19 -8.14
C ILE A 348 27.23 8.71 -8.15
N ALA A 349 26.09 9.30 -7.75
CA ALA A 349 25.92 10.74 -7.74
C ALA A 349 26.98 11.47 -6.87
N PRO A 350 27.37 10.99 -5.65
CA PRO A 350 28.42 11.61 -4.87
C PRO A 350 29.77 11.64 -5.59
N PHE A 351 30.08 10.57 -6.35
CA PHE A 351 31.32 10.47 -7.12
C PHE A 351 31.29 11.41 -8.34
N LEU A 352 30.18 11.47 -9.06
CA LEU A 352 30.01 12.35 -10.23
C LEU A 352 30.12 13.83 -9.85
N VAL A 353 29.50 14.23 -8.73
CA VAL A 353 29.57 15.62 -8.24
C VAL A 353 31.01 16.02 -7.87
N ARG A 354 31.82 15.10 -7.34
CA ARG A 354 33.20 15.34 -6.96
C ARG A 354 34.18 15.29 -8.13
N SER A 355 33.79 14.74 -9.28
CA SER A 355 34.67 14.58 -10.44
C SER A 355 34.73 15.84 -11.29
N ARG A 356 35.92 16.42 -11.48
CA ARG A 356 36.18 17.57 -12.36
C ARG A 356 35.89 17.31 -13.84
N ARG A 357 35.79 16.04 -14.27
CA ARG A 357 35.53 15.66 -15.66
C ARG A 357 34.17 16.15 -16.18
N PHE A 358 33.24 16.54 -15.29
CA PHE A 358 31.90 17.01 -15.66
C PHE A 358 31.70 18.51 -15.42
N GLU A 359 32.77 19.30 -15.25
CA GLU A 359 32.71 20.75 -14.99
C GLU A 359 32.23 21.57 -16.19
N GLY A 360 32.19 21.00 -17.41
CA GLY A 360 31.85 21.72 -18.64
C GLY A 360 30.59 21.34 -19.38
N GLU A 361 29.95 20.21 -19.07
CA GLU A 361 28.78 19.70 -19.81
C GLU A 361 27.53 19.68 -18.92
N GLY A 362 26.64 20.65 -19.20
CA GLY A 362 25.41 20.84 -18.45
C GLY A 362 24.42 19.71 -18.63
N ASN A 363 24.06 19.09 -17.63
CA ASN A 363 22.89 18.29 -17.28
C ASN A 363 23.22 16.96 -16.59
N LEU A 364 23.67 17.05 -15.35
CA LEU A 364 23.92 15.90 -14.49
C LEU A 364 22.65 15.01 -14.37
N GLY A 365 21.46 15.58 -14.54
CA GLY A 365 20.21 14.81 -14.60
C GLY A 365 20.17 13.77 -15.72
N ARG A 366 20.69 14.10 -16.93
CA ARG A 366 20.82 13.12 -18.02
C ARG A 366 21.85 12.04 -17.71
N VAL A 367 22.95 12.42 -17.09
CA VAL A 367 24.00 11.48 -16.68
C VAL A 367 23.43 10.53 -15.61
N LEU A 368 22.69 11.02 -14.64
CA LEU A 368 22.03 10.19 -13.64
C LEU A 368 20.98 9.26 -14.24
N LEU A 369 20.25 9.71 -15.28
CA LEU A 369 19.32 8.88 -16.02
C LEU A 369 20.02 7.72 -16.75
N THR A 370 21.12 8.02 -17.46
CA THR A 370 21.95 6.98 -18.11
C THR A 370 22.58 6.05 -17.07
N THR A 371 23.00 6.57 -15.94
CA THR A 371 23.50 5.79 -14.80
C THR A 371 22.45 4.83 -14.25
N ARG A 372 21.21 5.29 -14.08
CA ARG A 372 20.09 4.41 -13.66
C ARG A 372 19.86 3.28 -14.66
N ARG A 373 19.89 3.58 -15.97
CA ARG A 373 19.77 2.54 -17.02
C ARG A 373 20.92 1.54 -16.97
N ALA A 374 22.14 2.02 -16.80
CA ALA A 374 23.31 1.17 -16.64
C ALA A 374 23.23 0.32 -15.36
N ALA A 375 22.75 0.89 -14.25
CA ALA A 375 22.50 0.17 -13.01
C ALA A 375 21.43 -0.93 -13.18
N ILE A 376 20.33 -0.65 -13.89
CA ILE A 376 19.29 -1.65 -14.22
C ILE A 376 19.92 -2.81 -14.99
N ALA A 377 20.68 -2.52 -16.06
CA ALA A 377 21.37 -3.53 -16.85
C ALA A 377 22.37 -4.34 -16.01
N GLY A 378 23.18 -3.67 -15.17
CA GLY A 378 24.13 -4.31 -14.28
C GLY A 378 23.48 -5.22 -13.23
N ILE A 379 22.40 -4.76 -12.57
CA ILE A 379 21.65 -5.53 -11.58
C ILE A 379 21.01 -6.76 -12.23
N MET A 380 20.36 -6.59 -13.40
CA MET A 380 19.76 -7.72 -14.11
C MET A 380 20.81 -8.68 -14.67
N GLY A 381 21.95 -8.17 -15.13
CA GLY A 381 23.08 -9.00 -15.55
C GLY A 381 23.68 -9.81 -14.42
N ALA A 382 23.84 -9.21 -13.24
CA ALA A 382 24.29 -9.91 -12.04
C ALA A 382 23.27 -10.97 -11.56
N ALA A 383 21.97 -10.64 -11.62
CA ALA A 383 20.91 -11.60 -11.29
C ALA A 383 20.86 -12.77 -12.29
N LEU A 384 21.08 -12.49 -13.58
CA LEU A 384 21.19 -13.53 -14.61
C LEU A 384 22.39 -14.44 -14.37
N ALA A 385 23.56 -13.85 -14.12
CA ALA A 385 24.78 -14.61 -13.83
C ALA A 385 24.60 -15.51 -12.60
N TRP A 386 23.95 -14.99 -11.55
CA TRP A 386 23.60 -15.75 -10.36
C TRP A 386 22.63 -16.88 -10.69
N ALA A 387 21.56 -16.61 -11.46
CA ALA A 387 20.55 -17.61 -11.87
C ALA A 387 21.15 -18.75 -12.68
N LEU A 388 22.13 -18.47 -13.54
CA LEU A 388 22.81 -19.47 -14.35
C LEU A 388 23.86 -20.28 -13.55
N GLY A 389 24.47 -19.67 -12.52
CA GLY A 389 25.43 -20.31 -11.63
C GLY A 389 24.82 -21.22 -10.56
N MET A 390 23.54 -21.08 -10.29
CA MET A 390 22.85 -21.89 -9.28
C MET A 390 22.57 -23.32 -9.76
N GLY A 391 22.85 -24.31 -8.90
CA GLY A 391 22.48 -25.73 -9.13
C GLY A 391 20.95 -25.94 -9.15
N ASP A 392 20.48 -26.99 -9.86
CA ASP A 392 19.04 -27.27 -10.04
C ASP A 392 18.31 -27.77 -8.79
N SER A 393 19.04 -28.14 -7.74
CA SER A 393 18.50 -28.75 -6.54
C SER A 393 18.06 -27.78 -5.44
N GLN A 394 18.34 -26.47 -5.56
CA GLN A 394 18.00 -25.50 -4.53
C GLN A 394 16.51 -25.14 -4.54
N ARG A 395 15.86 -25.20 -3.37
CA ARG A 395 14.46 -24.79 -3.19
C ARG A 395 14.31 -23.29 -3.32
N LEU A 396 13.24 -22.84 -3.97
CA LEU A 396 12.93 -21.41 -4.13
C LEU A 396 12.79 -20.68 -2.79
N ALA A 397 12.28 -21.36 -1.76
CA ALA A 397 12.05 -20.77 -0.45
C ALA A 397 13.35 -20.37 0.28
N SER A 398 14.40 -21.17 0.22
CA SER A 398 15.65 -20.93 0.95
C SER A 398 16.36 -19.66 0.47
N ILE A 399 16.36 -19.40 -0.83
CA ILE A 399 17.00 -18.23 -1.44
C ILE A 399 16.26 -16.94 -1.02
N GLY A 400 14.92 -16.99 -1.00
CA GLY A 400 14.10 -15.86 -0.57
C GLY A 400 14.34 -15.47 0.89
N LEU A 401 14.47 -16.45 1.78
CA LEU A 401 14.72 -16.21 3.20
C LEU A 401 16.10 -15.61 3.48
N VAL A 402 17.13 -16.01 2.73
CA VAL A 402 18.47 -15.40 2.84
C VAL A 402 18.45 -13.91 2.45
N ALA A 403 17.70 -13.57 1.39
CA ALA A 403 17.48 -12.18 1.02
C ALA A 403 16.72 -11.39 2.12
N PHE A 404 15.70 -12.00 2.73
CA PHE A 404 14.97 -11.37 3.82
C PHE A 404 15.85 -11.12 5.05
N ALA A 405 16.76 -12.05 5.36
CA ALA A 405 17.73 -11.91 6.44
C ALA A 405 18.72 -10.75 6.20
N ALA A 406 19.11 -10.52 4.94
CA ALA A 406 19.90 -9.35 4.56
C ALA A 406 19.13 -8.05 4.80
N MET A 407 17.88 -7.98 4.35
CA MET A 407 17.06 -6.79 4.50
C MET A 407 16.66 -6.51 5.96
N ALA A 408 16.52 -7.55 6.78
CA ALA A 408 16.25 -7.40 8.20
C ALA A 408 17.37 -6.66 8.95
N GLN A 409 18.57 -6.58 8.38
CA GLN A 409 19.68 -5.77 8.94
C GLN A 409 19.34 -4.27 8.97
N PHE A 410 18.39 -3.79 8.17
CA PHE A 410 17.95 -2.39 8.21
C PHE A 410 17.01 -2.11 9.38
N ALA A 411 16.32 -3.13 9.90
CA ALA A 411 15.25 -2.96 10.88
C ALA A 411 15.68 -2.18 12.13
N PRO A 412 16.82 -2.46 12.79
CA PRO A 412 17.26 -1.69 13.95
C PRO A 412 17.45 -0.20 13.65
N ALA A 413 18.16 0.12 12.56
CA ALA A 413 18.38 1.50 12.15
C ALA A 413 17.08 2.20 11.72
N LEU A 414 16.17 1.50 11.02
CA LEU A 414 14.90 2.03 10.58
C LEU A 414 13.97 2.35 11.76
N VAL A 415 13.87 1.45 12.74
CA VAL A 415 13.09 1.68 13.96
C VAL A 415 13.59 2.91 14.71
N MET A 416 14.92 3.03 14.89
CA MET A 416 15.51 4.20 15.55
C MET A 416 15.33 5.48 14.74
N ALA A 417 15.35 5.41 13.40
CA ALA A 417 15.07 6.55 12.52
C ALA A 417 13.64 7.08 12.70
N VAL A 418 12.66 6.19 12.93
CA VAL A 418 11.23 6.54 13.07
C VAL A 418 10.88 6.94 14.50
N MET A 419 11.30 6.14 15.51
CA MET A 419 10.87 6.33 16.90
C MET A 419 11.62 7.45 17.61
N GLY A 420 12.73 7.91 17.06
CA GLY A 420 13.62 8.87 17.70
C GLY A 420 14.61 8.18 18.67
N GLY A 421 15.65 8.89 19.04
CA GLY A 421 16.71 8.36 19.89
C GLY A 421 18.09 8.84 19.44
N ASN A 422 19.14 8.19 19.88
CA ASN A 422 20.50 8.52 19.47
C ASN A 422 20.71 8.14 17.98
N ARG A 423 20.95 9.13 17.14
CA ARG A 423 21.11 9.01 15.67
C ARG A 423 22.56 9.15 15.26
N ASP A 424 23.44 8.42 15.94
CA ASP A 424 24.87 8.42 15.62
C ASP A 424 25.14 7.64 14.33
N ALA A 425 25.69 8.33 13.34
CA ALA A 425 26.05 7.76 12.04
C ALA A 425 27.15 6.68 12.16
N LEU A 426 28.05 6.79 13.13
CA LEU A 426 29.11 5.81 13.34
C LEU A 426 28.53 4.51 13.91
N ALA A 427 27.61 4.60 14.87
CA ALA A 427 26.91 3.44 15.42
C ALA A 427 26.12 2.71 14.32
N ALA A 428 25.40 3.43 13.46
CA ALA A 428 24.67 2.84 12.34
C ALA A 428 25.63 2.16 11.33
N LYS A 429 26.73 2.77 10.95
CA LYS A 429 27.74 2.16 10.04
C LYS A 429 28.36 0.90 10.64
N ALA A 430 28.78 0.96 11.90
CA ALA A 430 29.41 -0.17 12.58
C ALA A 430 28.43 -1.34 12.73
N SER A 431 27.19 -1.07 13.12
CA SER A 431 26.18 -2.10 13.31
C SER A 431 25.75 -2.76 11.99
N LEU A 432 25.45 -1.97 10.95
CA LEU A 432 25.14 -2.48 9.62
C LEU A 432 26.32 -3.27 9.02
N GLY A 433 27.56 -2.77 9.23
CA GLY A 433 28.78 -3.47 8.79
C GLY A 433 28.97 -4.81 9.51
N ALA A 434 28.82 -4.85 10.82
CA ALA A 434 28.91 -6.08 11.60
C ALA A 434 27.83 -7.11 11.18
N GLY A 435 26.58 -6.66 11.07
CA GLY A 435 25.48 -7.49 10.58
C GLY A 435 25.73 -8.03 9.18
N LEU A 436 26.22 -7.20 8.25
CA LEU A 436 26.58 -7.60 6.89
C LEU A 436 27.68 -8.67 6.87
N LEU A 437 28.75 -8.48 7.62
CA LEU A 437 29.86 -9.43 7.65
C LEU A 437 29.44 -10.80 8.19
N VAL A 438 28.67 -10.81 9.28
CA VAL A 438 28.14 -12.06 9.84
C VAL A 438 27.13 -12.70 8.89
N TRP A 439 26.26 -11.93 8.25
CA TRP A 439 25.31 -12.43 7.26
C TRP A 439 26.04 -13.03 6.04
N ILE A 440 27.09 -12.36 5.53
CA ILE A 440 27.89 -12.93 4.43
C ILE A 440 28.47 -14.27 4.85
N TYR A 441 29.08 -14.32 6.03
CA TYR A 441 29.75 -15.53 6.50
C TYR A 441 28.78 -16.71 6.73
N THR A 442 27.65 -16.45 7.38
CA THR A 442 26.71 -17.52 7.81
C THR A 442 25.70 -17.93 6.75
N LEU A 443 25.29 -16.99 5.86
CA LEU A 443 24.19 -17.26 4.92
C LEU A 443 24.59 -17.12 3.45
N ALA A 444 25.37 -16.10 3.06
CA ALA A 444 25.70 -15.90 1.66
C ALA A 444 26.86 -16.78 1.19
N LEU A 445 27.95 -16.84 1.96
CA LEU A 445 29.15 -17.59 1.60
C LEU A 445 28.91 -19.10 1.45
N PRO A 446 28.14 -19.78 2.32
CA PRO A 446 27.82 -21.21 2.13
C PRO A 446 27.08 -21.53 0.83
N GLN A 447 26.29 -20.60 0.30
CA GLN A 447 25.58 -20.80 -0.98
C GLN A 447 26.50 -20.71 -2.20
N LEU A 448 27.63 -20.01 -2.08
CA LEU A 448 28.62 -19.78 -3.13
C LEU A 448 29.84 -20.70 -3.01
N ALA A 449 30.01 -21.30 -1.84
CA ALA A 449 31.16 -22.14 -1.53
C ALA A 449 31.13 -23.47 -2.31
N SER A 450 32.29 -23.89 -2.79
CA SER A 450 32.41 -25.24 -3.35
C SER A 450 32.19 -26.30 -2.25
N PRO A 451 31.72 -27.50 -2.60
CA PRO A 451 31.50 -28.57 -1.62
C PRO A 451 32.75 -28.93 -0.78
N ALA A 452 33.94 -28.72 -1.33
CA ALA A 452 35.21 -28.92 -0.62
C ALA A 452 35.45 -27.81 0.43
N MET A 453 35.21 -26.57 0.05
CA MET A 453 35.34 -25.42 0.94
C MET A 453 34.31 -25.47 2.06
N LEU A 454 33.05 -25.85 1.75
CA LEU A 454 31.99 -25.96 2.74
C LEU A 454 32.33 -27.02 3.80
N ARG A 455 32.77 -28.20 3.39
CA ARG A 455 33.23 -29.26 4.33
C ARG A 455 34.42 -28.83 5.20
N TRP A 456 35.35 -28.02 4.65
CA TRP A 456 36.45 -27.48 5.43
C TRP A 456 35.95 -26.46 6.48
N MET A 457 34.99 -25.62 6.13
CA MET A 457 34.38 -24.67 7.07
C MET A 457 33.56 -25.39 8.15
N GLU A 458 32.80 -26.41 7.79
CA GLU A 458 31.97 -27.21 8.70
C GLU A 458 32.80 -28.01 9.71
N ALA A 459 34.02 -28.38 9.36
CA ALA A 459 34.93 -29.07 10.28
C ALA A 459 35.62 -28.16 11.31
N SER A 460 35.40 -26.83 11.23
CA SER A 460 36.02 -25.85 12.12
C SER A 460 35.07 -25.40 13.23
N ALA A 461 35.63 -24.84 14.32
CA ALA A 461 34.85 -24.15 15.38
C ALA A 461 34.04 -22.94 14.87
N PHE A 462 34.36 -22.49 13.66
CA PHE A 462 33.66 -21.42 12.96
C PHE A 462 32.71 -21.96 11.89
N ASN A 463 32.16 -23.14 12.09
CA ASN A 463 31.15 -23.69 11.18
C ASN A 463 30.05 -22.64 10.94
N PRO A 464 29.81 -22.20 9.69
CA PRO A 464 28.82 -21.17 9.39
C PRO A 464 27.38 -21.56 9.76
N HIS A 465 27.11 -22.87 9.85
CA HIS A 465 25.80 -23.41 10.24
C HIS A 465 25.70 -23.73 11.72
N ALA A 466 26.82 -23.75 12.48
CA ALA A 466 26.89 -24.06 13.89
C ALA A 466 28.01 -23.27 14.60
N LEU A 467 27.96 -21.92 14.52
CA LEU A 467 28.96 -21.06 15.16
C LEU A 467 29.04 -21.34 16.66
N PHE A 468 30.30 -21.50 17.13
CA PHE A 468 30.61 -21.78 18.52
C PHE A 468 29.99 -23.09 19.04
N GLY A 469 29.70 -24.05 18.16
CA GLY A 469 29.11 -25.36 18.51
C GLY A 469 27.63 -25.29 18.87
N ILE A 470 26.92 -24.22 18.56
CA ILE A 470 25.46 -24.11 18.72
C ILE A 470 24.80 -24.73 17.49
N ASP A 471 24.47 -26.00 17.62
CA ASP A 471 23.74 -26.81 16.63
C ASP A 471 22.23 -26.89 16.98
N GLY A 472 21.45 -27.53 16.11
CA GLY A 472 20.00 -27.70 16.30
C GLY A 472 19.11 -26.59 15.79
N LEU A 473 19.68 -25.53 15.20
CA LEU A 473 18.95 -24.48 14.46
C LEU A 473 19.05 -24.72 12.95
N SER A 474 18.01 -24.38 12.20
CA SER A 474 18.14 -24.32 10.74
C SER A 474 19.19 -23.29 10.33
N PRO A 475 19.88 -23.46 9.17
CA PRO A 475 20.86 -22.50 8.68
C PRO A 475 20.31 -21.06 8.61
N ILE A 476 19.04 -20.91 8.23
CA ILE A 476 18.38 -19.59 8.16
C ILE A 476 18.22 -18.95 9.54
N SER A 477 17.70 -19.71 10.51
CA SER A 477 17.52 -19.20 11.88
C SER A 477 18.85 -18.92 12.54
N HIS A 478 19.81 -19.82 12.38
CA HIS A 478 21.16 -19.65 12.90
C HIS A 478 21.81 -18.37 12.36
N GLY A 479 21.87 -18.22 11.05
CA GLY A 479 22.50 -17.06 10.41
C GLY A 479 21.76 -15.74 10.70
N THR A 480 20.43 -15.79 10.80
CA THR A 480 19.63 -14.61 11.14
C THR A 480 19.87 -14.15 12.58
N ILE A 481 19.83 -15.07 13.53
CA ILE A 481 20.04 -14.76 14.95
C ILE A 481 21.42 -14.16 15.17
N TRP A 482 22.47 -14.77 14.60
CA TRP A 482 23.83 -14.27 14.73
C TRP A 482 24.07 -12.94 14.03
N SER A 483 23.63 -12.79 12.78
CA SER A 483 23.85 -11.55 12.03
C SER A 483 23.06 -10.36 12.59
N LEU A 484 21.78 -10.57 12.90
CA LEU A 484 20.96 -9.53 13.49
C LEU A 484 21.33 -9.25 14.95
N GLY A 485 21.71 -10.30 15.70
CA GLY A 485 22.23 -10.18 17.07
C GLY A 485 23.51 -9.35 17.09
N ALA A 486 24.46 -9.59 16.20
CA ALA A 486 25.67 -8.79 16.05
C ALA A 486 25.35 -7.34 15.69
N ASN A 487 24.43 -7.11 14.75
CA ASN A 487 23.98 -5.78 14.38
C ASN A 487 23.41 -5.01 15.61
N ILE A 488 22.43 -5.61 16.30
CA ILE A 488 21.80 -4.99 17.47
C ILE A 488 22.80 -4.79 18.61
N ALA A 489 23.67 -5.78 18.90
CA ALA A 489 24.67 -5.68 19.94
C ALA A 489 25.68 -4.57 19.68
N VAL A 490 26.19 -4.47 18.45
CA VAL A 490 27.15 -3.40 18.08
C VAL A 490 26.43 -2.04 18.12
N PHE A 491 25.19 -1.93 17.65
CA PHE A 491 24.42 -0.70 17.74
C PHE A 491 24.22 -0.25 19.19
N ALA A 492 23.80 -1.17 20.05
CA ALA A 492 23.60 -0.89 21.47
C ALA A 492 24.92 -0.52 22.16
N LEU A 493 26.00 -1.27 21.92
CA LEU A 493 27.31 -1.02 22.50
C LEU A 493 27.88 0.36 22.11
N MET A 494 27.75 0.72 20.83
CA MET A 494 28.20 2.01 20.32
C MET A 494 27.38 3.19 20.85
N THR A 495 26.07 2.96 21.06
CA THR A 495 25.18 3.98 21.64
C THR A 495 25.35 4.12 23.15
N MET A 496 25.63 3.02 23.87
CA MET A 496 25.87 3.05 25.33
C MET A 496 27.23 3.61 25.70
N ARG A 497 28.26 3.23 24.99
CA ARG A 497 29.55 3.89 25.08
C ARG A 497 29.39 5.25 24.42
N ARG A 498 29.42 6.33 25.18
CA ARG A 498 29.75 7.65 24.66
C ARG A 498 31.21 7.57 24.21
N VAL A 499 31.49 6.81 23.13
CA VAL A 499 32.81 6.64 22.62
C VAL A 499 33.20 7.96 22.02
N GLN A 500 34.12 8.60 22.65
CA GLN A 500 34.93 9.61 21.98
C GLN A 500 35.51 8.94 20.72
N PRO A 501 35.48 9.61 19.57
CA PRO A 501 35.68 8.98 18.23
C PRO A 501 37.09 8.65 17.85
N HIS A 502 37.97 8.34 18.79
CA HIS A 502 39.44 8.28 18.60
C HIS A 502 39.99 6.93 18.19
N ALA A 503 39.22 5.88 17.97
CA ALA A 503 39.74 4.53 17.83
C ALA A 503 39.31 3.71 16.64
N PHE A 504 39.04 4.29 15.45
CA PHE A 504 38.86 3.47 14.26
C PHE A 504 40.05 3.55 13.30
N PRO A 505 40.53 2.38 12.79
CA PRO A 505 41.70 2.36 11.89
C PRO A 505 41.45 3.16 10.61
N ALA A 506 42.49 3.86 10.15
CA ALA A 506 42.48 4.66 8.93
C ALA A 506 42.16 3.91 7.62
N LEU A 507 41.98 2.59 7.67
CA LEU A 507 41.70 1.69 6.53
C LEU A 507 40.33 1.90 5.86
N LEU A 508 39.37 2.58 6.51
CA LEU A 508 38.08 2.92 5.91
C LEU A 508 37.98 4.39 5.47
N ARG A 509 39.09 5.14 5.51
CA ARG A 509 39.14 6.47 4.91
C ARG A 509 39.47 6.33 3.44
N MET A 510 38.49 6.43 2.57
CA MET A 510 38.76 6.75 1.17
C MET A 510 39.33 8.17 1.12
N PRO A 511 40.54 8.39 0.53
CA PRO A 511 41.08 9.71 0.34
C PRO A 511 40.18 10.47 -0.61
N GLY A 512 39.44 11.46 -0.08
CA GLY A 512 38.64 12.37 -0.90
C GLY A 512 39.57 13.39 -1.57
N PRO A 513 39.45 13.61 -2.89
CA PRO A 513 40.08 14.76 -3.51
C PRO A 513 39.51 16.05 -2.90
N SER A 514 40.36 17.04 -2.70
CA SER A 514 40.00 18.37 -2.23
C SER A 514 38.90 18.95 -3.11
N ALA A 515 37.71 19.04 -2.58
CA ALA A 515 36.58 19.66 -3.29
C ALA A 515 36.75 21.18 -3.28
N ALA A 516 36.52 21.84 -4.41
CA ALA A 516 36.44 23.28 -4.48
C ALA A 516 35.31 23.77 -3.55
N VAL A 517 35.62 24.69 -2.67
CA VAL A 517 34.65 25.31 -1.76
C VAL A 517 33.83 26.30 -2.57
N VAL A 518 32.52 26.10 -2.62
CA VAL A 518 31.58 27.03 -3.25
C VAL A 518 31.42 28.25 -2.34
N SER A 519 31.85 29.42 -2.79
CA SER A 519 31.98 30.64 -1.99
C SER A 519 30.93 31.73 -2.32
N ASN A 520 30.38 31.73 -3.54
CA ASN A 520 29.45 32.72 -4.03
C ASN A 520 28.23 32.12 -4.75
N VAL A 521 27.21 32.96 -5.03
CA VAL A 521 25.97 32.53 -5.68
C VAL A 521 26.22 31.98 -7.08
N GLY A 522 27.19 32.52 -7.82
CA GLY A 522 27.54 32.04 -9.16
C GLY A 522 28.04 30.57 -9.15
N GLU A 523 28.90 30.24 -8.20
CA GLU A 523 29.38 28.87 -8.01
C GLU A 523 28.27 27.92 -7.54
N LEU A 524 27.35 28.39 -6.64
CA LEU A 524 26.20 27.64 -6.20
C LEU A 524 25.18 27.42 -7.34
N LYS A 525 24.99 28.41 -8.18
CA LYS A 525 24.19 28.34 -9.41
C LYS A 525 24.80 27.34 -10.40
N ALA A 526 26.14 27.38 -10.60
CA ALA A 526 26.85 26.42 -11.43
C ALA A 526 26.71 24.98 -10.89
N LEU A 527 26.76 24.80 -9.57
CA LEU A 527 26.49 23.50 -8.94
C LEU A 527 25.06 23.01 -9.23
N ALA A 528 24.06 23.84 -9.03
CA ALA A 528 22.67 23.49 -9.30
C ALA A 528 22.43 23.21 -10.79
N ALA A 529 23.02 23.99 -11.69
CA ALA A 529 22.94 23.82 -13.14
C ALA A 529 23.48 22.46 -13.62
N ARG A 530 24.41 21.86 -12.90
CA ARG A 530 24.92 20.50 -13.20
C ARG A 530 23.81 19.43 -13.07
N PHE A 531 22.83 19.63 -12.19
CA PHE A 531 21.74 18.68 -11.96
C PHE A 531 20.53 18.93 -12.85
N VAL A 532 20.05 20.17 -12.94
CA VAL A 532 18.80 20.52 -13.63
C VAL A 532 18.98 21.25 -14.96
N GLY A 533 20.22 21.58 -15.32
CA GLY A 533 20.57 22.34 -16.52
C GLY A 533 20.61 23.87 -16.29
N PRO A 534 21.29 24.59 -17.22
CA PRO A 534 21.52 26.02 -17.07
C PRO A 534 20.25 26.87 -17.21
N GLU A 535 19.28 26.48 -18.06
CA GLU A 535 18.06 27.24 -18.32
C GLU A 535 17.17 27.33 -17.07
N VAL A 536 16.82 26.18 -16.46
CA VAL A 536 16.00 26.09 -15.25
C VAL A 536 16.65 26.80 -14.07
N THR A 537 17.98 26.67 -13.98
CA THR A 537 18.77 27.32 -12.91
C THR A 537 18.83 28.83 -13.10
N ALA A 538 19.01 29.32 -14.32
CA ALA A 538 19.02 30.73 -14.64
C ALA A 538 17.67 31.39 -14.30
N GLU A 539 16.56 30.73 -14.62
CA GLU A 539 15.21 31.20 -14.28
C GLU A 539 15.01 31.28 -12.77
N THR A 540 15.41 30.26 -12.01
CA THR A 540 15.25 30.22 -10.55
C THR A 540 16.14 31.23 -9.82
N PHE A 541 17.32 31.56 -10.36
CA PHE A 541 18.26 32.56 -9.82
C PHE A 541 18.18 33.91 -10.58
N ALA A 542 17.13 34.14 -11.36
CA ALA A 542 16.96 35.40 -12.09
C ALA A 542 17.00 36.61 -11.14
N GLY A 543 17.77 37.64 -11.53
CA GLY A 543 17.90 38.88 -10.75
C GLY A 543 18.82 38.80 -9.51
N VAL A 544 19.54 37.69 -9.33
CA VAL A 544 20.52 37.55 -8.24
C VAL A 544 21.93 37.74 -8.82
N GLU A 545 22.69 38.66 -8.21
CA GLU A 545 24.09 38.93 -8.59
C GLU A 545 25.00 37.73 -8.23
N GLU A 546 25.77 37.26 -9.19
CA GLU A 546 26.59 36.03 -9.05
C GLU A 546 27.75 36.16 -8.06
N SER A 547 28.27 37.38 -7.87
CA SER A 547 29.36 37.70 -6.91
C SER A 547 28.90 37.69 -5.46
N ARG A 548 27.58 37.67 -5.21
CA ARG A 548 27.00 37.79 -3.86
C ARG A 548 27.35 36.58 -2.99
N PRO A 549 27.69 36.76 -1.70
CA PRO A 549 27.83 35.66 -0.76
C PRO A 549 26.53 34.81 -0.67
N ILE A 550 26.71 33.51 -0.43
CA ILE A 550 25.60 32.55 -0.35
C ILE A 550 24.87 32.75 0.97
N ASP A 551 23.62 33.20 0.91
CA ASP A 551 22.71 33.24 2.05
C ASP A 551 21.82 31.97 2.15
N ARG A 552 21.00 31.89 3.20
CA ARG A 552 20.10 30.76 3.42
C ARG A 552 19.04 30.62 2.32
N ALA A 553 18.62 31.72 1.70
CA ALA A 553 17.62 31.68 0.65
C ALA A 553 18.22 31.08 -0.63
N HIS A 554 19.43 31.47 -0.99
CA HIS A 554 20.17 30.93 -2.14
C HIS A 554 20.48 29.44 -1.93
N ARG A 555 20.93 29.06 -0.74
CA ARG A 555 21.13 27.67 -0.37
C ARG A 555 19.86 26.85 -0.51
N ARG A 556 18.72 27.28 0.03
CA ARG A 556 17.43 26.59 -0.09
C ARG A 556 16.93 26.53 -1.54
N ARG A 557 17.23 27.50 -2.37
CA ARG A 557 16.90 27.47 -3.81
C ARG A 557 17.69 26.39 -4.50
N ALA A 558 19.01 26.33 -4.29
CA ALA A 558 19.87 25.29 -4.83
C ALA A 558 19.49 23.88 -4.33
N GLU A 559 19.26 23.75 -3.01
CA GLU A 559 18.78 22.49 -2.41
C GLU A 559 17.49 21.99 -3.07
N ARG A 560 16.52 22.87 -3.32
CA ARG A 560 15.26 22.49 -3.99
C ARG A 560 15.46 22.05 -5.43
N LEU A 561 16.29 22.77 -6.19
CA LEU A 561 16.62 22.40 -7.58
C LEU A 561 17.34 21.05 -7.63
N ILE A 562 18.34 20.83 -6.80
CA ILE A 562 19.09 19.59 -6.75
C ILE A 562 18.21 18.45 -6.22
N ALA A 563 17.32 18.74 -5.26
CA ALA A 563 16.39 17.77 -4.69
C ALA A 563 15.39 17.19 -5.70
N SER A 564 15.03 17.96 -6.73
CA SER A 564 14.18 17.46 -7.82
C SER A 564 14.81 16.30 -8.61
N VAL A 565 16.14 16.17 -8.55
CA VAL A 565 16.87 15.13 -9.27
C VAL A 565 17.32 13.99 -8.37
N VAL A 566 17.84 14.30 -7.17
CA VAL A 566 18.48 13.30 -6.29
C VAL A 566 17.79 13.11 -4.94
N GLY A 567 16.68 13.82 -4.68
CA GLY A 567 16.00 13.83 -3.38
C GLY A 567 16.55 14.82 -2.38
N VAL A 568 15.71 15.19 -1.40
CA VAL A 568 16.01 16.25 -0.43
C VAL A 568 17.20 15.94 0.48
N PRO A 569 17.35 14.74 1.07
CA PRO A 569 18.48 14.42 1.90
C PRO A 569 19.81 14.44 1.14
N SER A 570 19.85 13.84 -0.05
CA SER A 570 21.03 13.82 -0.91
C SER A 570 21.39 15.24 -1.39
N ALA A 571 20.42 16.04 -1.79
CA ALA A 571 20.62 17.44 -2.18
C ALA A 571 21.21 18.27 -1.05
N ARG A 572 20.71 18.12 0.18
CA ARG A 572 21.28 18.79 1.36
C ARG A 572 22.73 18.36 1.63
N ALA A 573 22.99 17.06 1.50
CA ALA A 573 24.35 16.53 1.66
C ALA A 573 25.30 17.10 0.61
N PHE A 574 24.89 17.19 -0.66
CA PHE A 574 25.70 17.76 -1.75
C PHE A 574 25.98 19.25 -1.55
N VAL A 575 24.94 20.04 -1.29
CA VAL A 575 25.08 21.47 -1.07
C VAL A 575 25.91 21.75 0.18
N SER A 576 25.71 20.99 1.26
CA SER A 576 26.50 21.13 2.47
C SER A 576 27.99 20.75 2.24
N SER A 577 28.26 19.65 1.53
CA SER A 577 29.61 19.23 1.19
C SER A 577 30.34 20.25 0.29
N ALA A 578 29.62 20.87 -0.63
CA ALA A 578 30.16 21.90 -1.52
C ALA A 578 30.48 23.23 -0.79
N LEU A 579 29.63 23.59 0.19
CA LEU A 579 29.78 24.83 0.96
C LEU A 579 30.88 24.73 2.03
N TYR A 580 31.06 23.58 2.68
CA TYR A 580 31.91 23.46 3.85
C TYR A 580 33.20 22.69 3.58
N GLY A 581 33.45 22.26 2.34
CA GLY A 581 34.58 21.38 2.00
C GLY A 581 34.48 20.02 2.71
N SER A 582 34.96 18.95 2.08
CA SER A 582 34.94 17.65 2.72
C SER A 582 35.89 17.63 3.93
N ASN A 583 35.36 17.23 5.10
CA ASN A 583 36.09 16.76 6.26
C ASN A 583 36.83 17.81 7.14
N LEU A 584 36.03 18.62 7.80
CA LEU A 584 36.37 18.96 9.18
C LEU A 584 35.24 18.38 10.04
N THR A 585 35.48 17.22 10.62
CA THR A 585 34.62 16.72 11.71
C THR A 585 34.84 17.65 12.91
N HIS A 586 33.80 17.79 13.77
CA HIS A 586 33.96 18.55 15.03
C HIS A 586 35.21 18.16 15.83
N GLU A 587 35.82 17.01 15.56
CA GLU A 587 36.97 16.39 16.18
C GLU A 587 38.31 16.81 15.57
N GLU A 588 38.34 17.03 14.28
CA GLU A 588 39.53 17.59 13.63
C GLU A 588 39.68 19.06 14.02
N VAL A 589 38.60 19.78 14.21
CA VAL A 589 38.57 21.11 14.81
C VAL A 589 39.08 21.05 16.27
N ALA A 590 38.65 20.05 17.07
CA ALA A 590 39.15 19.87 18.44
C ALA A 590 40.66 19.49 18.51
N ARG A 591 41.15 18.68 17.56
CA ARG A 591 42.56 18.26 17.51
C ARG A 591 43.48 19.39 17.06
N ILE A 592 43.03 20.28 16.18
CA ILE A 592 43.75 21.51 15.79
C ILE A 592 43.79 22.51 16.96
N LEU A 593 42.82 22.45 17.89
CA LEU A 593 42.75 23.29 19.08
C LEU A 593 43.70 22.86 20.23
N ASP A 594 44.18 21.60 20.22
CA ASP A 594 44.95 21.05 21.33
C ASP A 594 46.48 21.14 21.09
N ASP A 595 46.98 21.54 19.91
CA ASP A 595 48.36 21.70 19.61
C ASP A 595 48.79 23.19 19.66
N THR A 596 49.22 23.57 20.88
CA THR A 596 50.10 24.68 21.24
C THR A 596 49.85 26.10 20.67
N GLY A 597 49.49 27.04 21.56
CA GLY A 597 49.90 28.45 21.52
C GLY A 597 49.47 29.36 20.35
N GLN A 598 49.17 28.85 19.19
CA GLN A 598 48.52 29.56 18.06
C GLN A 598 47.00 29.56 18.14
N SER A 599 46.45 28.75 19.00
CA SER A 599 45.00 28.51 19.10
C SER A 599 44.23 29.72 19.66
N LEU A 600 44.86 30.58 20.45
CA LEU A 600 44.14 31.73 21.05
C LEU A 600 43.80 32.80 19.99
N ARG A 601 44.65 33.03 18.98
CA ARG A 601 44.37 33.95 17.86
C ARG A 601 43.39 33.37 16.84
N PHE A 602 43.49 32.07 16.58
CA PHE A 602 42.54 31.37 15.71
C PHE A 602 41.20 31.23 16.36
N SER A 603 41.13 30.94 17.66
CA SER A 603 39.88 30.84 18.45
C SER A 603 39.16 32.19 18.50
N LYS A 604 39.84 33.33 18.66
CA LYS A 604 39.28 34.66 18.58
C LYS A 604 38.72 34.98 17.19
N GLY A 605 39.47 34.63 16.13
CA GLY A 605 39.07 34.86 14.75
C GLY A 605 37.88 33.97 14.35
N LEU A 606 37.85 32.70 14.78
CA LEU A 606 36.77 31.77 14.53
C LEU A 606 35.48 32.16 15.28
N LEU A 607 35.58 32.54 16.58
CA LEU A 607 34.44 33.04 17.36
C LEU A 607 33.90 34.34 16.79
N ALA A 608 34.76 35.26 16.36
CA ALA A 608 34.35 36.48 15.69
C ALA A 608 33.66 36.19 14.37
N SER A 609 34.18 35.25 13.56
CA SER A 609 33.55 34.82 12.31
C SER A 609 32.23 34.08 12.52
N ILE A 610 32.10 33.27 13.56
CA ILE A 610 30.84 32.57 13.90
C ILE A 610 29.81 33.63 14.34
N LEU A 611 30.17 34.56 15.18
CA LEU A 611 29.29 35.64 15.64
C LEU A 611 28.80 36.52 14.50
N GLU A 612 29.69 36.88 13.57
CA GLU A 612 29.36 37.72 12.42
C GLU A 612 28.44 37.01 11.40
N ASN A 613 28.52 35.69 11.28
CA ASN A 613 27.70 34.93 10.31
C ASN A 613 26.35 34.42 10.86
N ILE A 614 25.98 34.78 12.08
CA ILE A 614 24.65 34.48 12.65
C ILE A 614 23.65 35.55 12.20
N ASP A 615 22.50 35.13 11.63
CA ASP A 615 21.40 36.05 11.21
C ASP A 615 20.73 36.78 12.36
N GLN A 616 21.07 36.44 13.59
CA GLN A 616 20.57 37.09 14.81
C GLN A 616 21.57 38.17 15.26
N GLY A 617 21.05 39.31 15.72
CA GLY A 617 21.89 40.22 16.49
C GLY A 617 22.30 39.56 17.79
N VAL A 618 23.57 39.49 18.08
CA VAL A 618 24.10 38.85 19.31
C VAL A 618 24.93 39.86 20.09
N SER A 619 24.73 39.93 21.41
CA SER A 619 25.58 40.69 22.32
C SER A 619 25.93 39.86 23.54
N LEU A 620 27.18 40.00 24.03
CA LEU A 620 27.73 39.32 25.19
C LEU A 620 28.18 40.38 26.21
N VAL A 621 27.82 40.17 27.47
CA VAL A 621 28.25 41.00 28.55
C VAL A 621 28.94 40.18 29.63
N ASP A 622 29.90 40.83 30.35
CA ASP A 622 30.62 40.23 31.46
C ASP A 622 29.79 40.19 32.77
N ARG A 623 30.44 39.80 33.87
CA ARG A 623 29.78 39.71 35.20
C ARG A 623 29.32 41.07 35.72
N ASP A 624 30.04 42.13 35.30
CA ASP A 624 29.73 43.52 35.69
C ASP A 624 28.74 44.21 34.74
N LEU A 625 28.19 43.41 33.78
CA LEU A 625 27.24 43.83 32.75
C LEU A 625 27.85 44.86 31.79
N ASN A 626 29.13 44.76 31.51
CA ASN A 626 29.78 45.53 30.46
C ASN A 626 29.85 44.69 29.17
N LEU A 627 29.72 45.35 28.04
CA LEU A 627 29.73 44.69 26.71
C LEU A 627 31.12 44.14 26.38
N VAL A 628 31.18 42.85 26.08
CA VAL A 628 32.45 42.17 25.77
C VAL A 628 32.57 41.87 24.26
N ALA A 629 31.45 41.46 23.65
CA ALA A 629 31.42 41.14 22.22
C ALA A 629 29.99 41.35 21.64
N TRP A 630 29.96 41.60 20.35
CA TRP A 630 28.74 41.72 19.56
C TRP A 630 29.03 41.38 18.11
N ASN A 631 28.00 41.15 17.27
CA ASN A 631 28.16 40.98 15.84
C ASN A 631 27.60 42.17 15.03
N GLY A 632 27.95 42.25 13.76
CA GLY A 632 27.49 43.34 12.88
C GLY A 632 25.96 43.39 12.77
N ARG A 633 25.27 42.24 12.86
CA ARG A 633 23.81 42.18 12.85
C ARG A 633 23.14 42.87 14.05
N TYR A 634 23.79 42.86 15.19
CA TYR A 634 23.33 43.62 16.38
C TYR A 634 23.38 45.12 16.12
N LEU A 635 24.46 45.60 15.50
CA LEU A 635 24.58 47.04 15.14
C LEU A 635 23.54 47.44 14.09
N GLU A 636 23.39 46.65 13.02
CA GLU A 636 22.39 46.90 11.98
C GLU A 636 20.96 46.91 12.52
N MET A 637 20.66 46.06 13.49
CA MET A 637 19.32 45.94 14.03
C MET A 637 18.93 47.14 14.88
N PHE A 638 19.85 47.69 15.65
CA PHE A 638 19.55 48.75 16.61
C PHE A 638 20.04 50.17 16.20
N HIS A 639 20.85 50.28 15.13
CA HIS A 639 21.37 51.53 14.59
C HIS A 639 21.99 52.41 15.64
N TYR A 640 22.91 51.87 16.45
CA TYR A 640 23.61 52.62 17.48
C TYR A 640 24.50 53.69 16.88
N PRO A 641 24.63 54.87 17.51
CA PRO A 641 25.57 55.91 17.07
C PRO A 641 27.02 55.47 17.25
N PRO A 642 27.95 55.96 16.38
CA PRO A 642 29.34 55.62 16.50
C PRO A 642 29.91 55.97 17.90
N GLY A 643 30.62 54.98 18.51
CA GLY A 643 31.21 55.14 19.85
C GLY A 643 30.38 54.70 21.04
N LEU A 644 29.09 54.47 20.90
CA LEU A 644 28.23 53.96 21.96
C LEU A 644 28.49 52.45 22.23
N VAL A 645 28.62 51.67 21.17
CA VAL A 645 28.95 50.25 21.24
C VAL A 645 30.47 50.07 21.18
N ARG A 646 31.07 49.80 22.33
CA ARG A 646 32.52 49.58 22.51
C ARG A 646 32.73 48.51 23.59
N VAL A 647 33.84 47.84 23.55
CA VAL A 647 34.23 46.89 24.61
C VAL A 647 34.34 47.62 25.94
N GLY A 648 33.69 47.08 26.98
CA GLY A 648 33.62 47.72 28.30
C GLY A 648 32.48 48.75 28.46
N ALA A 649 31.66 49.00 27.45
CA ALA A 649 30.49 49.86 27.59
C ALA A 649 29.47 49.25 28.53
N PRO A 650 28.96 49.97 29.56
CA PRO A 650 27.84 49.46 30.40
C PRO A 650 26.62 49.17 29.57
N VAL A 651 26.02 47.97 29.69
CA VAL A 651 24.81 47.63 28.96
C VAL A 651 23.64 48.55 29.27
N ALA A 652 23.68 49.21 30.43
CA ALA A 652 22.71 50.21 30.82
C ALA A 652 22.63 51.37 29.81
N GLU A 653 23.76 51.82 29.27
CA GLU A 653 23.82 52.90 28.24
C GLU A 653 23.09 52.47 26.96
N LEU A 654 23.27 51.23 26.53
CA LEU A 654 22.63 50.68 25.33
C LEU A 654 21.14 50.49 25.54
N VAL A 655 20.73 50.07 26.73
CA VAL A 655 19.32 49.93 27.10
C VAL A 655 18.66 51.31 27.20
N ARG A 656 19.33 52.29 27.75
CA ARG A 656 18.86 53.69 27.82
C ARG A 656 18.60 54.24 26.40
N TYR A 657 19.59 54.12 25.52
CA TYR A 657 19.47 54.60 24.15
C TYR A 657 18.28 53.94 23.41
N ASN A 658 18.06 52.63 23.60
CA ASN A 658 16.93 51.94 23.01
C ASN A 658 15.60 52.31 23.65
N ALA A 659 15.57 52.61 24.97
CA ALA A 659 14.36 53.00 25.70
C ALA A 659 13.90 54.44 25.32
N GLU A 660 14.84 55.35 25.17
CA GLU A 660 14.57 56.74 24.72
C GLU A 660 13.98 56.78 23.31
N ARG A 661 14.31 55.86 22.47
CA ARG A 661 13.74 55.66 21.11
C ARG A 661 12.42 54.89 21.10
N GLY A 662 11.86 54.54 22.23
CA GLY A 662 10.62 53.77 22.34
C GLY A 662 10.77 52.26 21.97
N GLU A 663 11.98 51.78 21.70
CA GLU A 663 12.23 50.42 21.30
C GLU A 663 12.07 49.40 22.43
N CYS A 664 11.90 49.85 23.63
CA CYS A 664 11.68 49.03 24.81
C CYS A 664 10.19 48.80 25.16
N GLY A 665 9.28 49.45 24.41
CA GLY A 665 7.85 49.44 24.64
C GLY A 665 7.43 50.58 25.60
N PRO A 666 6.15 50.75 25.91
CA PRO A 666 5.65 51.83 26.79
C PRO A 666 6.17 51.66 28.22
N GLY A 667 6.54 52.76 28.87
CA GLY A 667 7.05 52.80 30.23
C GLY A 667 8.18 53.80 30.44
N GLU A 668 8.54 54.08 31.68
CA GLU A 668 9.65 54.98 32.01
C GLU A 668 11.00 54.34 31.68
N VAL A 669 11.95 55.16 31.21
CA VAL A 669 13.29 54.73 30.73
C VAL A 669 14.06 54.03 31.84
N GLU A 670 14.08 54.64 33.05
CA GLU A 670 14.82 54.07 34.21
C GLU A 670 14.21 52.72 34.64
N ALA A 671 12.90 52.57 34.59
CA ALA A 671 12.24 51.31 34.92
C ALA A 671 12.58 50.20 33.91
N HIS A 672 12.77 50.55 32.63
CA HIS A 672 13.22 49.58 31.61
C HIS A 672 14.67 49.17 31.84
N ILE A 673 15.54 50.05 32.21
CA ILE A 673 16.95 49.81 32.51
C ILE A 673 17.05 48.85 33.72
N GLU A 674 16.42 49.26 34.85
CA GLU A 674 16.51 48.52 36.09
C GLU A 674 15.97 47.09 35.96
N ARG A 675 14.84 46.91 35.31
CA ARG A 675 14.25 45.59 35.07
C ARG A 675 15.16 44.66 34.25
N ARG A 676 15.84 45.18 33.22
CA ARG A 676 16.74 44.41 32.40
C ARG A 676 18.05 44.06 33.11
N LEU A 677 18.64 45.02 33.80
CA LEU A 677 19.84 44.80 34.58
C LEU A 677 19.61 43.79 35.72
N GLN A 678 18.46 43.86 36.39
CA GLN A 678 18.05 42.91 37.40
C GLN A 678 17.90 41.48 36.87
N HIS A 679 17.31 41.34 35.69
CA HIS A 679 17.16 40.04 35.01
C HIS A 679 18.53 39.42 34.65
N MET A 680 19.44 40.22 34.12
CA MET A 680 20.78 39.75 33.78
C MET A 680 21.60 39.38 35.04
N ARG A 681 21.49 40.17 36.11
CA ARG A 681 22.15 39.87 37.39
C ARG A 681 21.66 38.60 38.05
N ARG A 682 20.36 38.27 37.90
CA ARG A 682 19.76 37.05 38.41
C ARG A 682 20.17 35.80 37.61
N GLY A 683 20.79 35.95 36.45
CA GLY A 683 21.22 34.84 35.61
C GLY A 683 20.10 33.94 35.09
N GLN A 684 18.89 34.47 34.98
CA GLN A 684 17.72 33.69 34.48
C GLN A 684 17.61 33.78 32.97
N ALA A 685 17.40 32.66 32.32
CA ALA A 685 17.07 32.63 30.90
C ALA A 685 15.70 33.25 30.66
N HIS A 686 15.58 34.07 29.62
CA HIS A 686 14.32 34.68 29.25
C HIS A 686 14.12 34.69 27.73
N SER A 687 12.85 34.72 27.32
CA SER A 687 12.47 34.86 25.92
C SER A 687 11.19 35.66 25.85
N PHE A 688 11.20 36.75 25.07
CA PHE A 688 10.00 37.57 24.81
C PHE A 688 10.04 38.17 23.41
N LYS A 689 8.85 38.51 22.89
CA LYS A 689 8.67 39.24 21.64
C LYS A 689 8.25 40.69 21.95
N ARG A 690 8.69 41.63 21.12
CA ARG A 690 8.28 43.03 21.20
C ARG A 690 8.06 43.63 19.83
N VAL A 691 7.09 44.49 19.72
CA VAL A 691 6.88 45.30 18.52
C VAL A 691 7.68 46.57 18.67
N ARG A 692 8.49 46.90 17.67
CA ARG A 692 9.25 48.15 17.61
C ARG A 692 8.41 49.28 17.02
N PRO A 693 8.81 50.57 17.21
CA PRO A 693 8.11 51.68 16.61
C PRO A 693 8.03 51.65 15.07
N ASP A 694 8.97 50.96 14.40
CA ASP A 694 8.98 50.76 12.96
C ASP A 694 8.07 49.59 12.50
N GLY A 695 7.31 48.97 13.39
CA GLY A 695 6.39 47.86 13.11
C GLY A 695 7.05 46.51 13.06
N ARG A 696 8.36 46.37 13.22
CA ARG A 696 9.06 45.09 13.25
C ARG A 696 8.85 44.38 14.58
N ILE A 697 8.77 43.06 14.55
CA ILE A 697 8.62 42.22 15.74
C ILE A 697 9.96 41.55 16.01
N VAL A 698 10.59 41.97 17.12
CA VAL A 698 11.89 41.39 17.52
C VAL A 698 11.71 40.45 18.70
N LYS A 699 12.12 39.21 18.48
CA LYS A 699 12.23 38.19 19.54
C LYS A 699 13.60 38.31 20.19
N THR A 700 13.60 38.54 21.50
CA THR A 700 14.81 38.58 22.32
C THR A 700 14.90 37.33 23.18
N VAL A 701 16.07 36.66 23.15
CA VAL A 701 16.37 35.49 23.98
C VAL A 701 17.67 35.78 24.71
N GLY A 702 17.68 35.60 26.02
CA GLY A 702 18.87 35.81 26.84
C GLY A 702 19.10 34.66 27.81
N GLY A 703 20.38 34.40 28.14
CA GLY A 703 20.76 33.38 29.10
C GLY A 703 22.16 33.59 29.69
N PRO A 704 22.43 33.01 30.88
CA PRO A 704 23.73 33.13 31.55
C PRO A 704 24.80 32.31 30.78
N MET A 705 26.03 32.77 30.85
CA MET A 705 27.20 32.08 30.28
C MET A 705 27.94 31.24 31.32
N PRO A 706 28.51 30.07 30.93
CA PRO A 706 29.46 29.33 31.77
C PRO A 706 30.66 30.25 32.09
N GLY A 707 30.95 30.46 33.33
CA GLY A 707 32.05 31.37 33.75
C GLY A 707 31.58 32.75 34.18
N GLY A 708 30.32 33.09 34.12
CA GLY A 708 29.68 34.36 34.49
C GLY A 708 29.55 35.32 33.30
N GLY A 709 28.57 36.23 33.39
CA GLY A 709 28.14 37.09 32.27
C GLY A 709 26.86 36.61 31.64
N TYR A 710 26.43 37.29 30.56
CA TYR A 710 25.12 37.07 29.96
C TYR A 710 25.18 37.22 28.43
N VAL A 711 24.53 36.32 27.72
CA VAL A 711 24.41 36.37 26.23
C VAL A 711 22.98 36.72 25.87
N MET A 712 22.81 37.59 24.88
CA MET A 712 21.51 37.94 24.31
C MET A 712 21.54 37.76 22.78
N SER A 713 20.46 37.21 22.26
CA SER A 713 20.21 37.15 20.82
C SER A 713 18.89 37.87 20.49
N PHE A 714 18.89 38.54 19.36
CA PHE A 714 17.77 39.35 18.84
C PHE A 714 17.47 38.86 17.43
N THR A 715 16.21 38.46 17.19
CA THR A 715 15.77 37.92 15.90
C THR A 715 14.56 38.69 15.40
N ASP A 716 14.62 39.17 14.17
CA ASP A 716 13.43 39.76 13.50
C ASP A 716 12.52 38.60 13.08
N VAL A 717 11.34 38.51 13.66
CA VAL A 717 10.33 37.48 13.41
C VAL A 717 9.07 38.06 12.76
N THR A 718 9.16 39.28 12.17
CA THR A 718 8.02 39.96 11.55
C THR A 718 7.34 39.14 10.47
N ALA A 719 8.13 38.56 9.56
CA ALA A 719 7.58 37.74 8.48
C ALA A 719 6.93 36.45 8.98
N GLU A 720 7.48 35.85 10.04
CA GLU A 720 6.94 34.61 10.64
C GLU A 720 5.60 34.90 11.33
N GLU A 721 5.49 36.03 12.08
CA GLU A 721 4.26 36.43 12.75
C GLU A 721 3.16 36.83 11.75
N GLN A 722 3.52 37.51 10.67
CA GLN A 722 2.59 37.84 9.60
C GLN A 722 2.08 36.59 8.88
N ALA A 723 2.97 35.63 8.64
CA ALA A 723 2.60 34.34 8.02
C ALA A 723 1.66 33.52 8.94
N ILE A 724 1.91 33.53 10.25
CA ILE A 724 1.04 32.87 11.25
C ILE A 724 -0.34 33.53 11.26
N ALA A 725 -0.39 34.83 11.32
CA ALA A 725 -1.66 35.59 11.32
C ALA A 725 -2.46 35.38 10.02
N ALA A 726 -1.78 35.33 8.87
CA ALA A 726 -2.40 35.05 7.58
C ALA A 726 -2.95 33.60 7.53
N LEU A 727 -2.22 32.63 8.08
CA LEU A 727 -2.64 31.24 8.16
C LEU A 727 -3.86 31.07 9.08
N GLU A 728 -3.89 31.74 10.23
CA GLU A 728 -5.02 31.72 11.16
C GLU A 728 -6.27 32.33 10.51
N LYS A 729 -6.11 33.46 9.79
CA LYS A 729 -7.20 34.05 9.03
C LYS A 729 -7.73 33.13 7.94
N ALA A 730 -6.85 32.52 7.14
CA ALA A 730 -7.25 31.59 6.09
C ALA A 730 -7.92 30.35 6.66
N ARG A 731 -7.48 29.88 7.83
CA ARG A 731 -8.10 28.76 8.54
C ARG A 731 -9.52 29.10 8.99
N ALA A 732 -9.72 30.28 9.61
CA ALA A 732 -11.03 30.72 10.04
C ALA A 732 -12.02 30.88 8.87
N GLU A 733 -11.55 31.44 7.74
CA GLU A 733 -12.35 31.54 6.51
C GLU A 733 -12.72 30.14 5.94
N LEU A 734 -11.81 29.18 6.03
CA LEU A 734 -12.07 27.81 5.58
C LEU A 734 -13.06 27.07 6.50
N GLU A 735 -12.93 27.23 7.81
CA GLU A 735 -13.84 26.64 8.80
C GLU A 735 -15.26 27.17 8.60
N MET A 736 -15.43 28.47 8.37
CA MET A 736 -16.73 29.11 8.06
C MET A 736 -17.33 28.54 6.77
N ARG A 737 -16.52 28.39 5.70
CA ARG A 737 -16.97 27.84 4.42
C ARG A 737 -17.35 26.36 4.51
N ILE A 738 -16.68 25.59 5.37
CA ILE A 738 -17.04 24.19 5.66
C ILE A 738 -18.38 24.12 6.39
N GLU A 739 -18.61 25.04 7.35
CA GLU A 739 -19.86 25.08 8.11
C GLU A 739 -21.06 25.43 7.23
N ASP A 740 -20.91 26.43 6.36
CA ASP A 740 -21.92 26.80 5.36
C ASP A 740 -22.24 25.63 4.42
N ARG A 741 -21.22 25.00 3.85
CA ARG A 741 -21.43 23.87 2.96
C ARG A 741 -22.05 22.64 3.65
N THR A 742 -21.70 22.46 4.92
CA THR A 742 -22.28 21.36 5.71
C THR A 742 -23.75 21.63 6.01
N SER A 743 -24.10 22.88 6.27
CA SER A 743 -25.47 23.32 6.46
C SER A 743 -26.31 23.16 5.18
N GLU A 744 -25.79 23.62 4.04
CA GLU A 744 -26.42 23.43 2.73
C GLU A 744 -26.67 21.95 2.41
N LEU A 745 -25.66 21.09 2.65
CA LEU A 745 -25.79 19.65 2.43
C LEU A 745 -26.84 19.01 3.33
N ARG A 746 -26.93 19.43 4.59
CA ARG A 746 -27.96 18.95 5.52
C ARG A 746 -29.36 19.36 5.05
N ALA A 747 -29.54 20.63 4.64
CA ALA A 747 -30.80 21.11 4.12
C ALA A 747 -31.22 20.37 2.84
N ALA A 748 -30.29 20.13 1.91
CA ALA A 748 -30.54 19.39 0.70
C ALA A 748 -30.93 17.91 0.98
N ASN A 749 -30.27 17.27 1.95
CA ASN A 749 -30.59 15.90 2.33
C ASN A 749 -31.97 15.79 3.00
N VAL A 750 -32.37 16.77 3.83
CA VAL A 750 -33.70 16.81 4.41
C VAL A 750 -34.76 16.98 3.31
N ALA A 751 -34.56 17.94 2.40
CA ALA A 751 -35.46 18.17 1.29
C ALA A 751 -35.62 16.93 0.38
N LEU A 752 -34.51 16.20 0.13
CA LEU A 752 -34.54 14.96 -0.65
C LEU A 752 -35.36 13.87 0.07
N ALA A 753 -35.15 13.71 1.38
CA ALA A 753 -35.90 12.73 2.19
C ALA A 753 -37.38 13.06 2.24
N GLU A 754 -37.74 14.34 2.35
CA GLU A 754 -39.16 14.78 2.32
C GLU A 754 -39.80 14.51 0.95
N ALA A 755 -39.10 14.82 -0.14
CA ALA A 755 -39.59 14.57 -1.50
C ALA A 755 -39.79 13.07 -1.76
N ASP A 756 -38.92 12.20 -1.26
CA ASP A 756 -39.03 10.75 -1.42
C ASP A 756 -40.17 10.19 -0.59
N ALA A 757 -40.38 10.68 0.63
CA ALA A 757 -41.53 10.36 1.47
C ALA A 757 -42.88 10.84 0.86
N GLU A 758 -42.90 12.03 0.24
CA GLU A 758 -44.07 12.58 -0.44
C GLU A 758 -44.41 11.76 -1.69
N LYS A 759 -43.42 11.39 -2.51
CA LYS A 759 -43.62 10.50 -3.66
C LYS A 759 -44.21 9.16 -3.26
N THR A 760 -43.75 8.58 -2.17
CA THR A 760 -44.26 7.30 -1.67
C THR A 760 -45.73 7.41 -1.19
N ARG A 761 -46.06 8.48 -0.46
CA ARG A 761 -47.43 8.76 -0.01
C ARG A 761 -48.37 9.00 -1.18
N PHE A 762 -47.92 9.77 -2.18
CA PHE A 762 -48.67 10.03 -3.39
C PHE A 762 -49.03 8.76 -4.15
N LEU A 763 -48.02 7.87 -4.36
CA LEU A 763 -48.23 6.59 -5.04
C LEU A 763 -49.21 5.68 -4.28
N ALA A 764 -49.12 5.66 -2.94
CA ALA A 764 -50.04 4.87 -2.12
C ALA A 764 -51.50 5.39 -2.19
N ALA A 765 -51.68 6.71 -2.10
CA ALA A 765 -53.00 7.34 -2.19
C ALA A 765 -53.66 7.16 -3.59
N ALA A 766 -52.86 7.49 -4.64
CA ALA A 766 -53.33 7.36 -6.02
C ALA A 766 -53.72 5.92 -6.39
N SER A 767 -52.97 4.93 -5.88
CA SER A 767 -53.31 3.54 -6.15
C SER A 767 -54.53 3.07 -5.41
N HIS A 768 -54.76 3.53 -4.18
CA HIS A 768 -56.02 3.25 -3.44
C HIS A 768 -57.22 3.81 -4.21
N ASP A 769 -57.12 5.05 -4.66
CA ASP A 769 -58.19 5.76 -5.36
C ASP A 769 -58.49 5.16 -6.76
N LEU A 770 -57.48 4.56 -7.39
CA LEU A 770 -57.65 3.83 -8.66
C LEU A 770 -58.17 2.41 -8.46
N LEU A 771 -57.85 1.73 -7.35
CA LEU A 771 -58.36 0.39 -7.06
C LEU A 771 -59.87 0.38 -6.73
N GLN A 772 -60.39 1.45 -6.09
CA GLN A 772 -61.80 1.54 -5.73
C GLN A 772 -62.75 1.48 -6.94
N PRO A 773 -62.56 2.32 -8.00
CA PRO A 773 -63.45 2.26 -9.16
C PRO A 773 -63.30 0.95 -9.96
N LEU A 774 -62.12 0.36 -10.00
CA LEU A 774 -61.90 -0.95 -10.62
C LEU A 774 -62.66 -2.06 -9.87
N HIS A 775 -62.64 -2.03 -8.55
CA HIS A 775 -63.43 -2.96 -7.72
C HIS A 775 -64.93 -2.78 -7.93
N ALA A 776 -65.41 -1.55 -8.00
CA ALA A 776 -66.82 -1.25 -8.32
C ALA A 776 -67.22 -1.75 -9.72
N ALA A 777 -66.35 -1.49 -10.73
CA ALA A 777 -66.57 -1.98 -12.10
C ALA A 777 -66.67 -3.52 -12.15
N ARG A 778 -65.82 -4.21 -11.35
CA ARG A 778 -65.92 -5.68 -11.23
C ARG A 778 -67.21 -6.16 -10.60
N LEU A 779 -67.67 -5.49 -9.57
CA LEU A 779 -68.99 -5.83 -8.94
C LEU A 779 -70.14 -5.64 -9.93
N PHE A 780 -70.11 -4.56 -10.72
CA PHE A 780 -71.15 -4.34 -11.77
C PHE A 780 -71.00 -5.37 -12.89
N SER A 781 -69.80 -5.74 -13.31
CA SER A 781 -69.52 -6.80 -14.29
C SER A 781 -70.13 -8.16 -13.78
N ALA A 782 -69.85 -8.48 -12.51
CA ALA A 782 -70.35 -9.70 -11.89
C ALA A 782 -71.87 -9.71 -11.76
N ALA A 783 -72.52 -8.56 -11.49
CA ALA A 783 -74.01 -8.41 -11.45
C ALA A 783 -74.60 -8.60 -12.83
N LEU A 784 -74.06 -7.95 -13.85
CA LEU A 784 -74.53 -8.08 -15.24
C LEU A 784 -74.42 -9.51 -15.79
N GLY A 785 -73.37 -10.26 -15.33
CA GLY A 785 -73.13 -11.64 -15.74
C GLY A 785 -74.20 -12.65 -15.35
N ARG A 786 -75.13 -12.28 -14.41
CA ARG A 786 -76.23 -13.13 -14.00
C ARG A 786 -77.40 -13.17 -15.00
N ASP A 787 -77.57 -12.07 -15.74
CA ASP A 787 -78.72 -11.87 -16.64
C ASP A 787 -78.37 -11.99 -18.13
N LEU A 788 -77.09 -12.13 -18.50
CA LEU A 788 -76.62 -12.20 -19.87
C LEU A 788 -76.31 -13.61 -20.33
N SER A 789 -76.68 -13.91 -21.61
CA SER A 789 -76.42 -15.18 -22.30
C SER A 789 -75.80 -14.96 -23.71
N GLY A 790 -75.25 -16.01 -24.31
CA GLY A 790 -74.68 -15.96 -25.65
C GLY A 790 -73.43 -15.12 -25.79
N SER A 791 -73.23 -14.42 -26.91
CA SER A 791 -72.05 -13.60 -27.24
C SER A 791 -71.84 -12.45 -26.25
N ALA A 792 -72.88 -11.90 -25.65
CA ALA A 792 -72.78 -10.83 -24.66
C ALA A 792 -72.01 -11.29 -23.37
N ARG A 793 -72.27 -12.54 -22.94
CA ARG A 793 -71.55 -13.14 -21.80
C ARG A 793 -70.06 -13.34 -22.06
N GLU A 794 -69.73 -13.67 -23.32
CA GLU A 794 -68.33 -13.78 -23.71
C GLU A 794 -67.56 -12.43 -23.67
N VAL A 795 -68.22 -11.37 -24.17
CA VAL A 795 -67.69 -10.00 -24.12
C VAL A 795 -67.54 -9.54 -22.67
N LEU A 796 -68.48 -9.81 -21.82
CA LEU A 796 -68.42 -9.49 -20.39
C LEU A 796 -67.30 -10.25 -19.70
N GLY A 797 -67.03 -11.50 -20.06
CA GLY A 797 -65.91 -12.27 -19.56
C GLY A 797 -64.57 -11.71 -20.02
N LYS A 798 -64.47 -11.09 -21.20
CA LYS A 798 -63.29 -10.36 -21.67
C LYS A 798 -63.08 -9.07 -20.89
N LEU A 799 -64.13 -8.33 -20.59
CA LEU A 799 -64.13 -7.11 -19.80
C LEU A 799 -63.68 -7.41 -18.36
N ASP A 800 -64.26 -8.43 -17.73
CA ASP A 800 -63.88 -8.81 -16.35
C ASP A 800 -62.40 -9.20 -16.27
N ARG A 801 -61.86 -9.93 -17.23
CA ARG A 801 -60.41 -10.25 -17.34
C ARG A 801 -59.57 -9.01 -17.48
N SER A 802 -60.00 -8.00 -18.24
CA SER A 802 -59.28 -6.74 -18.39
C SER A 802 -59.22 -5.94 -17.09
N ILE A 803 -60.35 -5.89 -16.36
CA ILE A 803 -60.42 -5.22 -15.04
C ILE A 803 -59.52 -5.94 -14.03
N GLN A 804 -59.59 -7.28 -13.98
CA GLN A 804 -58.71 -8.08 -13.11
C GLN A 804 -57.24 -7.86 -13.41
N SER A 805 -56.87 -7.75 -14.69
CA SER A 805 -55.50 -7.46 -15.11
C SER A 805 -55.03 -6.08 -14.65
N ALA A 806 -55.90 -5.06 -14.75
CA ALA A 806 -55.59 -3.71 -14.30
C ALA A 806 -55.44 -3.62 -12.77
N GLU A 807 -56.31 -4.30 -12.03
CA GLU A 807 -56.24 -4.41 -10.56
C GLU A 807 -54.93 -5.08 -10.11
N ALA A 808 -54.55 -6.18 -10.74
CA ALA A 808 -53.30 -6.90 -10.45
C ALA A 808 -52.07 -6.06 -10.74
N LEU A 809 -52.13 -5.24 -11.82
CA LEU A 809 -51.05 -4.31 -12.21
C LEU A 809 -50.81 -3.25 -11.13
N LEU A 810 -51.88 -2.58 -10.70
CA LEU A 810 -51.84 -1.55 -9.68
C LEU A 810 -51.37 -2.09 -8.33
N ARG A 811 -51.81 -3.26 -7.92
CA ARG A 811 -51.35 -3.91 -6.69
C ARG A 811 -49.87 -4.23 -6.75
N SER A 812 -49.40 -4.78 -7.87
CA SER A 812 -47.98 -5.11 -8.06
C SER A 812 -47.06 -3.85 -8.01
N LEU A 813 -47.54 -2.74 -8.55
CA LEU A 813 -46.78 -1.46 -8.55
C LEU A 813 -46.72 -0.85 -7.15
N LEU A 814 -47.81 -0.97 -6.38
CA LEU A 814 -47.86 -0.59 -4.96
C LEU A 814 -46.92 -1.43 -4.11
N ASP A 815 -46.87 -2.75 -4.33
CA ASP A 815 -46.01 -3.66 -3.58
C ASP A 815 -44.56 -3.35 -3.84
N ILE A 816 -44.18 -3.06 -5.10
CA ILE A 816 -42.81 -2.60 -5.46
C ILE A 816 -42.48 -1.30 -4.75
N SER A 817 -43.37 -0.29 -4.82
CA SER A 817 -43.14 1.01 -4.17
C SER A 817 -42.96 0.89 -2.66
N LYS A 818 -43.77 0.06 -1.98
CA LYS A 818 -43.64 -0.20 -0.53
C LYS A 818 -42.35 -0.95 -0.18
N LEU A 819 -41.95 -1.91 -1.01
CA LEU A 819 -40.69 -2.65 -0.82
C LEU A 819 -39.46 -1.76 -0.99
N ASP A 820 -39.47 -0.87 -2.01
CA ASP A 820 -38.35 0.05 -2.27
C ASP A 820 -38.23 1.18 -1.21
N ALA A 821 -39.37 1.63 -0.66
CA ALA A 821 -39.42 2.61 0.43
C ALA A 821 -39.13 2.03 1.82
N GLY A 822 -38.82 0.73 1.93
CA GLY A 822 -38.60 0.09 3.23
C GLY A 822 -39.85 0.02 4.12
N GLY A 823 -41.06 0.24 3.54
CA GLY A 823 -42.31 0.29 4.27
C GLY A 823 -42.88 -1.08 4.72
N ILE A 824 -42.18 -2.17 4.40
CA ILE A 824 -42.55 -3.53 4.80
C ILE A 824 -41.53 -4.07 5.77
N SER A 825 -41.88 -4.29 7.02
CA SER A 825 -41.05 -4.98 8.01
C SER A 825 -41.44 -6.46 8.07
N PRO A 826 -40.55 -7.41 7.74
CA PRO A 826 -40.89 -8.84 7.78
C PRO A 826 -41.20 -9.29 9.20
N ASN A 827 -42.31 -10.01 9.40
CA ASN A 827 -42.57 -10.69 10.66
C ASN A 827 -42.00 -12.11 10.63
N ALA A 828 -40.70 -12.20 10.93
CA ALA A 828 -40.02 -13.48 10.92
C ALA A 828 -40.45 -14.38 12.06
N GLN A 829 -40.88 -15.58 11.74
CA GLN A 829 -41.29 -16.62 12.71
C GLN A 829 -40.83 -18.00 12.23
N PRO A 830 -40.62 -18.96 13.15
CA PRO A 830 -40.32 -20.33 12.79
C PRO A 830 -41.44 -20.95 11.96
N LEU A 831 -41.16 -21.31 10.71
CA LEU A 831 -42.12 -21.85 9.75
C LEU A 831 -41.67 -23.20 9.22
N GLN A 832 -42.53 -24.22 9.35
CA GLN A 832 -42.36 -25.47 8.62
C GLN A 832 -42.74 -25.26 7.16
N ILE A 833 -41.83 -25.52 6.24
CA ILE A 833 -42.04 -25.23 4.81
C ILE A 833 -43.05 -26.19 4.18
N ARG A 834 -43.03 -27.47 4.54
CA ARG A 834 -43.85 -28.49 3.89
C ARG A 834 -45.36 -28.23 3.97
N PRO A 835 -45.96 -27.85 5.10
CA PRO A 835 -47.40 -27.49 5.18
C PRO A 835 -47.77 -26.32 4.28
N LEU A 836 -46.91 -25.30 4.21
CA LEU A 836 -47.12 -24.14 3.34
C LEU A 836 -47.10 -24.55 1.85
N LEU A 837 -46.13 -25.38 1.44
CA LEU A 837 -46.06 -25.87 0.06
C LEU A 837 -47.25 -26.78 -0.29
N ALA A 838 -47.66 -27.66 0.62
CA ALA A 838 -48.84 -28.51 0.43
C ALA A 838 -50.09 -27.67 0.18
N ALA A 839 -50.34 -26.65 1.01
CA ALA A 839 -51.49 -25.77 0.85
C ALA A 839 -51.49 -25.02 -0.48
N LEU A 840 -50.29 -24.54 -0.92
CA LEU A 840 -50.11 -23.85 -2.20
C LEU A 840 -50.33 -24.80 -3.39
N VAL A 841 -49.82 -26.03 -3.34
CA VAL A 841 -49.99 -27.04 -4.39
C VAL A 841 -51.49 -27.39 -4.52
N GLU A 842 -52.20 -27.59 -3.39
CA GLU A 842 -53.65 -27.87 -3.44
C GLU A 842 -54.45 -26.69 -4.01
N THR A 843 -54.10 -25.45 -3.66
CA THR A 843 -54.76 -24.25 -4.20
C THR A 843 -54.52 -24.10 -5.71
N MET A 844 -53.35 -24.49 -6.23
CA MET A 844 -52.98 -24.36 -7.64
C MET A 844 -53.36 -25.60 -8.48
N ARG A 845 -53.71 -26.71 -7.86
CA ARG A 845 -54.07 -27.97 -8.52
C ARG A 845 -55.21 -27.83 -9.53
N PRO A 846 -56.34 -27.16 -9.23
CA PRO A 846 -57.39 -27.01 -10.23
C PRO A 846 -56.94 -26.31 -11.51
N LEU A 847 -56.14 -25.22 -11.36
CA LEU A 847 -55.59 -24.49 -12.50
C LEU A 847 -54.58 -25.31 -13.33
N ALA A 848 -53.82 -26.19 -12.70
CA ALA A 848 -52.94 -27.12 -13.40
C ALA A 848 -53.73 -28.20 -14.13
N LEU A 849 -54.74 -28.79 -13.51
CA LEU A 849 -55.60 -29.80 -14.10
C LEU A 849 -56.40 -29.27 -15.30
N GLU A 850 -56.91 -28.05 -15.24
CA GLU A 850 -57.58 -27.37 -16.36
C GLU A 850 -56.70 -27.30 -17.62
N LYS A 851 -55.36 -27.23 -17.42
CA LYS A 851 -54.38 -27.25 -18.49
C LYS A 851 -53.81 -28.67 -18.82
N GLY A 852 -54.30 -29.72 -18.15
CA GLY A 852 -53.80 -31.06 -18.30
C GLY A 852 -52.37 -31.26 -17.72
N LEU A 853 -51.95 -30.45 -16.77
CA LEU A 853 -50.63 -30.54 -16.13
C LEU A 853 -50.73 -31.30 -14.80
N ASP A 854 -49.74 -32.15 -14.55
CA ASP A 854 -49.57 -32.84 -13.28
C ASP A 854 -48.74 -32.02 -12.33
N ILE A 855 -49.26 -31.71 -11.13
CA ILE A 855 -48.56 -30.94 -10.07
C ILE A 855 -48.32 -31.82 -8.86
N ARG A 856 -47.04 -31.98 -8.45
CA ARG A 856 -46.65 -32.87 -7.36
C ARG A 856 -45.82 -32.15 -6.32
N LEU A 857 -46.08 -32.51 -5.04
CA LEU A 857 -45.22 -32.13 -3.94
C LEU A 857 -44.14 -33.20 -3.76
N GLY A 858 -42.87 -32.80 -3.92
CA GLY A 858 -41.70 -33.64 -3.73
C GLY A 858 -41.40 -33.95 -2.25
N PRO A 859 -40.49 -34.87 -1.98
CA PRO A 859 -40.03 -35.18 -0.63
C PRO A 859 -39.23 -34.03 -0.01
N GLY A 860 -39.08 -34.05 1.33
CA GLY A 860 -38.30 -33.13 2.13
C GLY A 860 -39.12 -32.15 2.94
N ASP A 861 -38.56 -31.70 4.03
CA ASP A 861 -39.07 -30.62 4.91
C ASP A 861 -37.92 -29.84 5.53
N ALA A 862 -38.19 -28.62 5.97
CA ALA A 862 -37.24 -27.79 6.71
C ALA A 862 -38.00 -26.73 7.50
N THR A 863 -37.46 -26.35 8.65
CA THR A 863 -37.95 -25.21 9.42
C THR A 863 -37.04 -24.03 9.16
N VAL A 864 -37.61 -22.90 8.77
CA VAL A 864 -36.89 -21.63 8.51
C VAL A 864 -37.48 -20.52 9.35
N GLU A 865 -36.70 -19.52 9.68
CA GLU A 865 -37.19 -18.32 10.33
C GLU A 865 -37.48 -17.28 9.24
N THR A 866 -38.77 -17.05 8.98
CA THR A 866 -39.20 -16.20 7.85
C THR A 866 -40.61 -15.69 8.05
N ASP A 867 -41.02 -14.72 7.24
CA ASP A 867 -42.40 -14.27 7.15
C ASP A 867 -43.21 -15.21 6.25
N PRO A 868 -44.25 -15.88 6.77
CA PRO A 868 -45.06 -16.84 6.00
C PRO A 868 -45.79 -16.20 4.82
N GLY A 869 -46.26 -14.96 4.96
CA GLY A 869 -47.01 -14.23 3.92
C GLY A 869 -46.10 -13.88 2.74
N LEU A 870 -44.91 -13.33 3.04
CA LEU A 870 -43.94 -12.99 2.03
C LEU A 870 -43.36 -14.22 1.32
N LEU A 871 -43.09 -15.30 2.06
CA LEU A 871 -42.66 -16.56 1.45
C LEU A 871 -43.76 -17.20 0.58
N ARG A 872 -45.02 -17.17 1.03
CA ARG A 872 -46.17 -17.62 0.24
C ARG A 872 -46.23 -16.87 -1.09
N SER A 873 -46.09 -15.54 -1.08
CA SER A 873 -46.10 -14.71 -2.29
C SER A 873 -45.01 -15.12 -3.28
N ILE A 874 -43.77 -15.37 -2.81
CA ILE A 874 -42.64 -15.82 -3.67
C ILE A 874 -42.96 -17.15 -4.34
N VAL A 875 -43.39 -18.16 -3.56
CA VAL A 875 -43.64 -19.51 -4.09
C VAL A 875 -44.84 -19.49 -5.02
N GLN A 876 -45.90 -18.72 -4.71
CA GLN A 876 -47.07 -18.54 -5.54
C GLN A 876 -46.73 -17.94 -6.92
N ASN A 877 -45.83 -16.94 -6.94
CA ASN A 877 -45.31 -16.37 -8.19
C ASN A 877 -44.58 -17.43 -9.02
N PHE A 878 -43.70 -18.25 -8.41
CA PHE A 878 -43.02 -19.33 -9.10
C PHE A 878 -44.03 -20.37 -9.67
N LEU A 879 -45.00 -20.79 -8.88
CA LEU A 879 -46.02 -21.75 -9.30
C LEU A 879 -46.93 -21.21 -10.41
N SER A 880 -47.37 -19.97 -10.28
CA SER A 880 -48.19 -19.30 -11.31
C SER A 880 -47.43 -19.22 -12.63
N ASN A 881 -46.13 -18.88 -12.61
CA ASN A 881 -45.28 -18.88 -13.80
C ASN A 881 -45.11 -20.28 -14.37
N ALA A 882 -44.86 -21.29 -13.53
CA ALA A 882 -44.72 -22.67 -13.98
C ALA A 882 -45.99 -23.18 -14.69
N ILE A 883 -47.19 -22.96 -14.10
CA ILE A 883 -48.47 -23.36 -14.71
C ILE A 883 -48.73 -22.56 -15.99
N ARG A 884 -48.39 -21.27 -16.02
CA ARG A 884 -48.62 -20.42 -17.18
C ARG A 884 -47.80 -20.83 -18.39
N TYR A 885 -46.53 -21.10 -18.22
CA TYR A 885 -45.57 -21.32 -19.31
C TYR A 885 -45.42 -22.79 -19.70
N THR A 886 -45.85 -23.74 -18.88
CA THR A 886 -45.85 -25.16 -19.23
C THR A 886 -47.07 -25.49 -20.09
N GLN A 887 -46.87 -26.11 -21.23
CA GLN A 887 -47.94 -26.53 -22.15
C GLN A 887 -48.30 -28.02 -21.97
N ALA A 888 -47.33 -28.87 -21.68
CA ALA A 888 -47.54 -30.29 -21.43
C ALA A 888 -46.52 -30.83 -20.44
N GLY A 889 -46.88 -31.83 -19.66
CA GLY A 889 -45.99 -32.46 -18.69
C GLY A 889 -46.39 -32.13 -17.25
N GLY A 890 -45.45 -31.67 -16.41
CA GLY A 890 -45.75 -31.48 -14.99
C GLY A 890 -44.89 -30.46 -14.25
N ILE A 891 -45.27 -30.19 -13.03
CA ILE A 891 -44.62 -29.26 -12.11
C ILE A 891 -44.31 -29.99 -10.81
N VAL A 892 -43.11 -29.86 -10.31
CA VAL A 892 -42.67 -30.44 -9.03
C VAL A 892 -42.24 -29.33 -8.10
N VAL A 893 -42.83 -29.30 -6.90
CA VAL A 893 -42.42 -28.40 -5.82
C VAL A 893 -41.75 -29.19 -4.72
N GLY A 894 -40.60 -28.78 -4.26
CA GLY A 894 -39.92 -29.50 -3.20
C GLY A 894 -38.97 -28.62 -2.38
N VAL A 895 -38.58 -29.13 -1.21
CA VAL A 895 -37.62 -28.48 -0.36
C VAL A 895 -36.43 -29.39 -0.13
N ARG A 896 -35.21 -28.77 -0.16
CA ARG A 896 -33.95 -29.48 0.14
C ARG A 896 -33.15 -28.68 1.13
N ARG A 897 -32.66 -29.33 2.16
CA ARG A 897 -31.69 -28.73 3.08
C ARG A 897 -30.29 -28.88 2.54
N ARG A 898 -29.51 -27.77 2.51
CA ARG A 898 -28.06 -27.75 2.19
C ARG A 898 -27.31 -26.95 3.26
N GLY A 899 -26.71 -27.63 4.19
CA GLY A 899 -25.99 -27.01 5.31
C GLY A 899 -26.91 -26.12 6.16
N SER A 900 -26.57 -24.86 6.29
CA SER A 900 -27.30 -23.84 7.04
C SER A 900 -28.46 -23.20 6.26
N ARG A 901 -28.80 -23.68 5.05
CA ARG A 901 -29.85 -23.11 4.21
C ARG A 901 -30.89 -24.17 3.77
N ALA A 902 -32.14 -23.79 3.76
CA ALA A 902 -33.22 -24.54 3.11
C ALA A 902 -33.49 -23.92 1.74
N ARG A 903 -33.53 -24.74 0.70
CA ARG A 903 -33.85 -24.32 -0.66
C ARG A 903 -35.17 -24.89 -1.10
N ILE A 904 -36.10 -24.03 -1.48
CA ILE A 904 -37.36 -24.39 -2.09
C ILE A 904 -37.20 -24.32 -3.60
N ASP A 905 -37.54 -25.40 -4.29
CA ASP A 905 -37.44 -25.53 -5.73
C ASP A 905 -38.84 -25.67 -6.33
N VAL A 906 -39.18 -24.92 -7.38
CA VAL A 906 -40.28 -25.11 -8.28
C VAL A 906 -39.73 -25.46 -9.63
N ILE A 907 -40.00 -26.67 -10.12
CA ILE A 907 -39.47 -27.24 -11.34
C ILE A 907 -40.60 -27.49 -12.31
N ASP A 908 -40.49 -26.94 -13.51
CA ASP A 908 -41.45 -27.13 -14.59
C ASP A 908 -40.82 -27.85 -15.79
N THR A 909 -41.66 -28.44 -16.62
CA THR A 909 -41.28 -29.07 -17.92
C THR A 909 -41.62 -28.16 -19.10
N GLY A 910 -41.65 -26.87 -18.90
CA GLY A 910 -41.97 -25.87 -19.90
C GLY A 910 -40.91 -25.65 -20.98
N PRO A 911 -41.00 -24.60 -21.79
CA PRO A 911 -40.10 -24.33 -22.91
C PRO A 911 -38.66 -24.00 -22.49
N GLY A 912 -38.41 -23.72 -21.22
CA GLY A 912 -37.13 -23.30 -20.73
C GLY A 912 -36.77 -21.86 -21.13
N ILE A 913 -35.66 -21.36 -20.56
CA ILE A 913 -35.16 -19.99 -20.70
C ILE A 913 -33.70 -20.05 -21.12
N ALA A 914 -33.31 -19.26 -22.09
CA ALA A 914 -31.92 -19.15 -22.52
C ALA A 914 -31.09 -18.40 -21.47
N GLU A 915 -29.83 -18.80 -21.27
CA GLU A 915 -28.97 -18.30 -20.20
C GLU A 915 -28.75 -16.78 -20.28
N GLU A 916 -28.69 -16.26 -21.49
CA GLU A 916 -28.55 -14.81 -21.78
C GLU A 916 -29.73 -13.99 -21.24
N LYS A 917 -30.89 -14.60 -21.00
CA LYS A 917 -32.10 -13.94 -20.52
C LYS A 917 -32.26 -14.00 -19.00
N TYR A 918 -31.39 -14.72 -18.25
CA TYR A 918 -31.56 -14.91 -16.81
C TYR A 918 -31.58 -13.61 -16.00
N SER A 919 -30.76 -12.61 -16.39
CA SER A 919 -30.71 -11.32 -15.72
C SER A 919 -31.86 -10.38 -16.16
N VAL A 920 -32.43 -10.62 -17.33
CA VAL A 920 -33.44 -9.74 -17.92
C VAL A 920 -34.82 -10.04 -17.34
N ILE A 921 -35.15 -11.30 -17.09
CA ILE A 921 -36.46 -11.70 -16.60
C ILE A 921 -36.81 -11.23 -15.16
N PHE A 922 -35.86 -10.74 -14.40
CA PHE A 922 -36.05 -10.14 -13.08
C PHE A 922 -36.23 -8.62 -13.14
N ARG A 923 -36.07 -8.00 -14.32
CA ARG A 923 -36.37 -6.58 -14.52
C ARG A 923 -37.86 -6.32 -14.62
N GLU A 924 -38.28 -5.14 -14.23
CA GLU A 924 -39.67 -4.68 -14.29
C GLU A 924 -40.12 -4.58 -15.76
N PHE A 925 -41.36 -5.00 -16.03
CA PHE A 925 -42.02 -4.97 -17.33
C PHE A 925 -41.37 -5.81 -18.44
N GLU A 926 -40.32 -6.56 -18.14
CA GLU A 926 -39.61 -7.39 -19.13
C GLU A 926 -40.36 -8.73 -19.36
N ARG A 927 -40.49 -9.09 -20.64
CA ARG A 927 -41.17 -10.35 -21.11
C ARG A 927 -40.33 -11.00 -22.20
N LEU A 928 -40.34 -12.32 -22.24
CA LEU A 928 -39.71 -13.07 -23.35
C LEU A 928 -40.59 -12.99 -24.61
N PRO A 929 -40.02 -12.91 -25.83
CA PRO A 929 -40.74 -12.67 -27.09
C PRO A 929 -41.84 -13.69 -27.44
N ASN A 930 -41.79 -14.90 -26.88
CA ASN A 930 -42.77 -16.00 -27.17
C ASN A 930 -43.66 -16.30 -25.95
N ALA A 931 -43.86 -15.36 -25.03
CA ALA A 931 -44.71 -15.55 -23.88
C ALA A 931 -46.19 -15.38 -24.28
N SER A 932 -47.00 -16.39 -23.91
CA SER A 932 -48.48 -16.38 -24.10
C SER A 932 -49.10 -15.10 -23.49
N GLU A 933 -50.22 -14.63 -24.08
CA GLU A 933 -50.96 -13.44 -23.61
C GLU A 933 -51.33 -13.56 -22.13
N GLY A 934 -51.01 -12.56 -21.31
CA GLY A 934 -51.55 -12.45 -19.95
C GLY A 934 -50.62 -12.25 -18.76
N GLY A 935 -49.33 -11.88 -18.92
CA GLY A 935 -48.46 -11.55 -17.79
C GLY A 935 -47.86 -10.15 -17.89
N ILE A 936 -47.80 -9.40 -16.78
CA ILE A 936 -47.41 -7.99 -16.71
C ILE A 936 -45.89 -7.80 -16.65
N GLY A 937 -45.12 -8.83 -16.34
CA GLY A 937 -43.66 -8.76 -16.19
C GLY A 937 -43.18 -8.19 -14.85
N LEU A 938 -44.02 -8.12 -13.82
CA LEU A 938 -43.65 -7.59 -12.49
C LEU A 938 -43.41 -8.69 -11.44
N GLY A 939 -43.95 -9.92 -11.63
CA GLY A 939 -43.92 -10.97 -10.61
C GLY A 939 -42.51 -11.39 -10.17
N LEU A 940 -41.57 -11.57 -11.09
CA LEU A 940 -40.18 -11.95 -10.74
C LEU A 940 -39.38 -10.79 -10.13
N ALA A 941 -39.69 -9.55 -10.49
CA ALA A 941 -39.09 -8.36 -9.86
C ALA A 941 -39.53 -8.24 -8.40
N ILE A 942 -40.81 -8.50 -8.10
CA ILE A 942 -41.34 -8.57 -6.72
C ILE A 942 -40.67 -9.71 -5.96
N VAL A 943 -40.54 -10.88 -6.57
CA VAL A 943 -39.86 -12.04 -5.96
C VAL A 943 -38.43 -11.73 -5.55
N GLU A 944 -37.67 -11.05 -6.39
CA GLU A 944 -36.26 -10.69 -6.07
C GLU A 944 -36.20 -9.74 -4.87
N ARG A 945 -37.03 -8.70 -4.85
CA ARG A 945 -37.07 -7.72 -3.75
C ARG A 945 -37.54 -8.36 -2.45
N THR A 946 -38.61 -9.14 -2.51
CA THR A 946 -39.17 -9.85 -1.34
C THR A 946 -38.16 -10.87 -0.78
N ALA A 947 -37.46 -11.60 -1.64
CA ALA A 947 -36.45 -12.55 -1.22
C ALA A 947 -35.25 -11.84 -0.53
N ARG A 948 -34.84 -10.68 -1.03
CA ARG A 948 -33.79 -9.85 -0.42
C ARG A 948 -34.24 -9.37 0.97
N LEU A 949 -35.49 -8.96 1.11
CA LEU A 949 -36.06 -8.53 2.39
C LEU A 949 -36.07 -9.67 3.44
N LEU A 950 -36.31 -10.91 3.00
CA LEU A 950 -36.24 -12.11 3.83
C LEU A 950 -34.80 -12.64 4.08
N GLY A 951 -33.76 -11.95 3.65
CA GLY A 951 -32.37 -12.44 3.72
C GLY A 951 -32.08 -13.68 2.86
N GLY A 952 -32.99 -13.96 1.92
CA GLY A 952 -32.94 -15.10 1.02
C GLY A 952 -32.25 -14.77 -0.31
N ARG A 953 -31.97 -15.80 -1.11
CA ARG A 953 -31.40 -15.68 -2.45
C ARG A 953 -32.18 -16.45 -3.47
N VAL A 954 -32.67 -15.79 -4.51
CA VAL A 954 -33.29 -16.39 -5.67
C VAL A 954 -32.25 -16.92 -6.64
N SER A 955 -32.54 -18.05 -7.27
CA SER A 955 -31.72 -18.60 -8.34
C SER A 955 -32.58 -19.30 -9.39
N LEU A 956 -32.13 -19.21 -10.64
CA LEU A 956 -32.73 -19.86 -11.80
C LEU A 956 -31.74 -20.85 -12.43
N ARG A 957 -32.24 -22.02 -12.80
CA ARG A 957 -31.56 -22.95 -13.70
C ARG A 957 -32.56 -23.43 -14.74
N SER A 958 -32.30 -23.20 -16.00
CA SER A 958 -33.20 -23.58 -17.08
C SER A 958 -32.42 -24.09 -18.29
N LYS A 959 -33.06 -24.91 -19.09
CA LYS A 959 -32.52 -25.35 -20.38
C LYS A 959 -33.64 -25.30 -21.40
N VAL A 960 -33.39 -24.60 -22.51
CA VAL A 960 -34.38 -24.50 -23.59
C VAL A 960 -34.84 -25.90 -24.03
N GLY A 961 -36.16 -26.12 -24.09
CA GLY A 961 -36.81 -27.39 -24.44
C GLY A 961 -36.86 -28.44 -23.30
N LYS A 962 -36.32 -28.13 -22.08
CA LYS A 962 -36.30 -29.09 -20.97
C LYS A 962 -36.95 -28.58 -19.70
N GLY A 963 -37.40 -27.31 -19.68
CA GLY A 963 -38.05 -26.69 -18.53
C GLY A 963 -37.13 -25.80 -17.69
N SER A 964 -37.69 -25.30 -16.59
CA SER A 964 -37.00 -24.35 -15.69
C SER A 964 -37.09 -24.82 -14.23
N ARG A 965 -36.12 -24.38 -13.43
CA ARG A 965 -36.10 -24.50 -11.97
C ARG A 965 -35.89 -23.14 -11.37
N PHE A 966 -36.91 -22.62 -10.73
CA PHE A 966 -36.85 -21.44 -9.88
C PHE A 966 -36.65 -21.87 -8.44
N SER A 967 -35.73 -21.20 -7.73
CA SER A 967 -35.38 -21.59 -6.37
C SER A 967 -35.23 -20.37 -5.47
N ILE A 968 -35.67 -20.48 -4.22
CA ILE A 968 -35.32 -19.55 -3.15
C ILE A 968 -34.58 -20.30 -2.04
N ALA A 969 -33.45 -19.74 -1.57
CA ALA A 969 -32.65 -20.26 -0.47
C ALA A 969 -32.78 -19.33 0.74
N LEU A 970 -33.27 -19.85 1.86
CA LEU A 970 -33.45 -19.14 3.13
C LEU A 970 -32.57 -19.75 4.22
N PRO A 971 -32.13 -18.98 5.23
CA PRO A 971 -31.38 -19.54 6.37
C PRO A 971 -32.29 -20.50 7.17
N VAL A 972 -31.75 -21.64 7.58
CA VAL A 972 -32.43 -22.61 8.44
C VAL A 972 -32.44 -22.10 9.87
N SER A 973 -33.56 -22.11 10.53
CA SER A 973 -33.64 -21.87 11.97
C SER A 973 -32.87 -22.96 12.72
N LEU A 974 -31.93 -22.56 13.54
CA LEU A 974 -31.20 -23.43 14.48
C LEU A 974 -32.04 -23.62 15.78
N ALA A 975 -33.32 -23.73 15.69
CA ALA A 975 -34.10 -24.08 16.84
C ALA A 975 -33.59 -25.43 17.38
N ARG A 976 -32.94 -25.42 18.55
CA ARG A 976 -32.63 -26.62 19.33
C ARG A 976 -33.96 -27.33 19.51
N VAL A 977 -34.05 -28.51 18.94
CA VAL A 977 -35.05 -29.49 19.39
C VAL A 977 -34.70 -29.80 20.84
N GLY A 978 -35.46 -29.24 21.79
CA GLY A 978 -35.44 -29.63 23.18
C GLY A 978 -36.06 -31.00 23.36
#